data_135bb9f68d50614cbfdaf878a388c391
#
_entry.id   135bb9f68d50614cbfdaf878a388c391
#
_cell.length_a   1.000
_cell.length_b   1.000
_cell.length_c   1.000
_cell.angle_alpha   90.00
_cell.angle_beta   90.00
_cell.angle_gamma   90.00
#
_symmetry.space_group_name_H-M   'P 1'
#
loop_
_entity.id
_entity.type
_entity.pdbx_description
1 polymer ?
#
loop_
_entity_poly.entity_id
_entity_poly.type
_entity_poly.pdbx_seq_one_letter_code
_entity_poly.pdbx_strand_id
1 'polypeptide(L)'
;MRLRPHRAIWLFVISAVVASESQPYTQVRAGPSPTTASDDVVLRVIVVDTAEKAQRLVTRLNSGENFIAVARAESIDPTAGAGGLLGQVTLSTLPPALKNALVGVAPGQLSSVVKIPTGFAILKVVDDTDPANRNMNAASSADIPTLATKTSVRYVIDLSGLVEAEAVLQAFPKPADWDQNPRTICQMRRQSMASSQKSLEDFLSPEKPPVGRSPFDLMQAHFALGQLHAYYGRMDRALEQYQRAYQTARGGVPAATLRMLEALGVAHLHKSGMDNGSHRAPGDMCLFPPPEHGRGSGGSYDKTSDSRRAIEHFLSYLKERPDDHEVRWLLNLAYMTIGRYPDSVPPAYLIPPSALGSTEDVGWFRDVAPQAGLNVVATAGGVIVDDFAGTGRFDVITSNFDSCGPMHYFRNNGDGSFTERTSAAGLDDQLGGLNMNQADYNNDGCKDILLLRGGWEIPQRKSLLRNNCDGTFTDVTTATGLAKPATSTQAAAWADINNDGWLDLFIGNEENPSQLFLNKGGDGFEDISRSAGIDRVAFTKGVSAADYDNDGFVDFYASNFKGSNFLYRNNHNNTFTDVSRAAGVPGPGFGFATWFFDYDNDGWSDLFATSYVTSVDESVRPYIGLAPNATRLKLYRNAGDGTFLDVTAELGLDKVYMPMGANFGDIDNDGFLDIYLGTGNPSYASLLPNVLLRNKDGKAFVDVTASSRTGELHKGHGVAFADLDNDGDQEIVAEIGGATPGDSHPLRLFENPGHGNDWIRLRLVGVKTNRAAIGARIRLTVENEEGRTRAIHRVVGSGGSFGASPLEQHIGLGRSARIVEVEIWWPVSNTRQRVVGLGKNQTVEIAELARSYTTLERRPITLGGRKAAP
;
A
#
# COMPACT_ATOMS: atom_id res chain seq x y z
N MET A 1 0.10 3.78 49.62
CA MET A 1 -1.04 4.39 48.92
C MET A 1 -1.54 3.37 47.90
N ARG A 2 -2.68 2.74 48.15
CA ARG A 2 -3.19 1.60 47.35
C ARG A 2 -3.96 2.15 46.16
N LEU A 3 -3.43 1.97 44.95
CA LEU A 3 -4.15 2.25 43.73
C LEU A 3 -5.09 1.09 43.38
N ARG A 4 -6.36 1.39 43.25
CA ARG A 4 -7.40 0.43 42.83
C ARG A 4 -7.22 0.16 41.32
N PRO A 5 -7.39 -1.07 40.82
CA PRO A 5 -7.32 -1.37 39.39
C PRO A 5 -8.56 -0.81 38.68
N HIS A 6 -8.33 -0.05 37.61
CA HIS A 6 -9.37 0.48 36.74
C HIS A 6 -10.06 -0.63 35.94
N ARG A 7 -11.37 -0.68 36.05
CA ARG A 7 -12.29 -1.57 35.30
C ARG A 7 -12.56 -1.03 33.87
N ALA A 8 -11.58 -0.57 33.11
CA ALA A 8 -11.84 0.17 31.88
C ALA A 8 -11.13 -0.35 30.61
N ILE A 9 -10.54 -1.56 30.59
CA ILE A 9 -9.71 -2.01 29.45
C ILE A 9 -10.42 -3.06 28.54
N TRP A 10 -11.62 -3.53 28.86
CA TRP A 10 -12.19 -4.72 28.22
C TRP A 10 -13.22 -4.48 27.12
N LEU A 11 -13.40 -3.26 26.63
CA LEU A 11 -14.47 -2.96 25.67
C LEU A 11 -14.03 -2.55 24.27
N PHE A 12 -12.73 -2.61 23.94
CA PHE A 12 -12.25 -2.06 22.66
C PHE A 12 -11.27 -2.96 21.87
N VAL A 13 -11.54 -4.24 21.72
CA VAL A 13 -10.76 -5.08 20.80
C VAL A 13 -11.71 -5.79 19.83
N ILE A 14 -12.55 -5.04 19.16
CA ILE A 14 -13.16 -5.45 17.88
C ILE A 14 -13.39 -4.17 17.06
N SER A 15 -12.36 -3.69 16.42
CA SER A 15 -12.53 -2.73 15.32
C SER A 15 -12.60 -3.52 14.03
N ALA A 16 -13.79 -3.66 13.51
CA ALA A 16 -13.99 -4.14 12.16
C ALA A 16 -13.47 -3.08 11.18
N VAL A 17 -12.51 -3.40 10.35
CA VAL A 17 -12.24 -2.65 9.14
C VAL A 17 -13.38 -2.98 8.18
N VAL A 18 -14.40 -2.13 8.16
CA VAL A 18 -15.50 -2.22 7.19
C VAL A 18 -15.08 -1.45 5.97
N ALA A 19 -15.02 -2.12 4.83
CA ALA A 19 -15.03 -1.44 3.54
C ALA A 19 -16.37 -0.70 3.42
N SER A 20 -16.36 0.62 3.62
CA SER A 20 -17.51 1.47 3.35
C SER A 20 -17.27 2.25 2.08
N GLU A 21 -18.19 2.12 1.14
CA GLU A 21 -18.28 3.04 0.01
C GLU A 21 -18.39 4.48 0.53
N SER A 22 -17.41 5.30 0.18
CA SER A 22 -17.33 6.70 0.60
C SER A 22 -18.03 7.62 -0.40
N GLN A 23 -18.93 8.44 0.11
CA GLN A 23 -19.36 9.66 -0.58
C GLN A 23 -18.62 10.88 -0.01
N PRO A 24 -18.38 11.93 -0.80
CA PRO A 24 -17.42 12.96 -0.47
C PRO A 24 -17.95 14.02 0.50
N TYR A 25 -17.08 14.45 1.42
CA TYR A 25 -17.30 15.63 2.25
C TYR A 25 -16.90 16.90 1.50
N THR A 26 -17.82 17.86 1.45
CA THR A 26 -17.50 19.25 1.11
C THR A 26 -17.70 20.13 2.33
N GLN A 27 -16.65 20.76 2.83
CA GLN A 27 -16.80 21.96 3.65
C GLN A 27 -16.62 23.18 2.75
N VAL A 28 -17.71 23.95 2.60
CA VAL A 28 -17.67 25.29 2.02
C VAL A 28 -18.26 26.26 3.04
N ARG A 29 -17.45 27.21 3.50
CA ARG A 29 -17.98 28.46 4.05
C ARG A 29 -18.06 29.47 2.91
N ALA A 30 -19.27 29.74 2.47
CA ALA A 30 -19.59 30.95 1.71
C ALA A 30 -21.03 31.36 2.03
N GLY A 31 -21.25 32.66 2.06
CA GLY A 31 -22.50 33.33 2.41
C GLY A 31 -23.69 33.04 1.48
N PRO A 32 -24.86 33.59 1.76
CA PRO A 32 -26.14 32.97 1.39
C PRO A 32 -26.53 33.27 -0.05
N SER A 33 -26.90 32.22 -0.78
CA SER A 33 -27.81 32.23 -1.94
C SER A 33 -28.36 30.83 -2.29
N PRO A 34 -29.43 30.64 -3.03
CA PRO A 34 -30.62 29.96 -2.56
C PRO A 34 -30.60 28.43 -2.70
N THR A 35 -31.31 27.81 -1.75
CA THR A 35 -31.64 26.42 -1.55
C THR A 35 -31.93 25.57 -2.78
N THR A 36 -31.01 24.61 -3.05
CA THR A 36 -31.41 23.26 -3.47
C THR A 36 -31.14 22.34 -2.28
N ALA A 37 -32.15 21.62 -1.78
CA ALA A 37 -32.03 20.73 -0.64
C ALA A 37 -30.96 19.67 -0.90
N SER A 38 -29.95 19.58 -0.04
CA SER A 38 -28.96 18.49 -0.08
C SER A 38 -29.69 17.18 0.28
N ASP A 39 -29.46 16.12 -0.49
CA ASP A 39 -30.00 14.76 -0.28
C ASP A 39 -29.37 14.07 0.94
N ASP A 40 -28.45 14.73 1.64
CA ASP A 40 -27.66 14.20 2.76
C ASP A 40 -28.18 14.69 4.11
N VAL A 41 -28.38 13.75 5.03
CA VAL A 41 -28.83 14.00 6.40
C VAL A 41 -28.00 13.22 7.40
N VAL A 42 -27.78 13.77 8.61
CA VAL A 42 -27.16 13.03 9.72
C VAL A 42 -28.26 12.31 10.49
N LEU A 43 -28.11 11.00 10.67
CA LEU A 43 -29.14 10.15 11.29
C LEU A 43 -28.64 9.47 12.56
N ARG A 44 -29.61 9.23 13.48
CA ARG A 44 -29.51 8.27 14.58
C ARG A 44 -30.59 7.22 14.46
N VAL A 45 -30.35 6.00 14.97
CA VAL A 45 -31.28 4.88 14.93
C VAL A 45 -31.43 4.21 16.30
N ILE A 46 -32.64 3.77 16.61
CA ILE A 46 -32.94 2.79 17.65
C ILE A 46 -33.62 1.62 16.97
N VAL A 47 -33.11 0.41 17.17
CA VAL A 47 -33.75 -0.83 16.68
C VAL A 47 -34.12 -1.69 17.87
N VAL A 48 -35.36 -2.21 17.85
CA VAL A 48 -35.87 -3.11 18.87
C VAL A 48 -36.58 -4.32 18.25
N ASP A 49 -36.78 -5.35 19.02
CA ASP A 49 -37.28 -6.66 18.58
C ASP A 49 -38.81 -6.66 18.26
N THR A 50 -39.59 -5.81 18.89
CA THR A 50 -41.07 -5.79 18.70
C THR A 50 -41.63 -4.40 18.38
N ALA A 51 -42.73 -4.38 17.66
CA ALA A 51 -43.44 -3.14 17.31
C ALA A 51 -43.95 -2.40 18.53
N GLU A 52 -44.47 -3.13 19.55
CA GLU A 52 -44.98 -2.57 20.80
C GLU A 52 -43.88 -1.88 21.58
N LYS A 53 -42.65 -2.46 21.60
CA LYS A 53 -41.46 -1.85 22.23
C LYS A 53 -41.10 -0.57 21.50
N ALA A 54 -41.03 -0.61 20.16
CA ALA A 54 -40.75 0.57 19.36
C ALA A 54 -41.73 1.71 19.60
N GLN A 55 -43.03 1.38 19.65
CA GLN A 55 -44.07 2.39 19.88
C GLN A 55 -44.01 3.02 21.28
N ARG A 56 -43.70 2.23 22.31
CA ARG A 56 -43.44 2.75 23.66
C ARG A 56 -42.22 3.70 23.68
N LEU A 57 -41.12 3.35 22.98
CA LEU A 57 -39.95 4.21 22.88
C LEU A 57 -40.25 5.51 22.15
N VAL A 58 -41.02 5.50 21.07
CA VAL A 58 -41.46 6.73 20.38
C VAL A 58 -42.21 7.63 21.33
N THR A 59 -43.12 7.09 22.15
CA THR A 59 -43.86 7.87 23.17
C THR A 59 -42.92 8.51 24.18
N ARG A 60 -41.97 7.76 24.73
CA ARG A 60 -40.95 8.26 25.67
C ARG A 60 -40.09 9.36 25.08
N LEU A 61 -39.61 9.14 23.86
CA LEU A 61 -38.79 10.11 23.12
C LEU A 61 -39.53 11.40 22.81
N ASN A 62 -40.80 11.29 22.44
CA ASN A 62 -41.69 12.46 22.22
C ASN A 62 -42.02 13.20 23.53
N SER A 63 -41.94 12.54 24.69
CA SER A 63 -42.09 13.20 26.00
C SER A 63 -40.76 13.86 26.48
N GLY A 64 -39.69 13.87 25.67
CA GLY A 64 -38.47 14.58 25.94
C GLY A 64 -37.33 13.72 26.50
N GLU A 65 -37.49 12.39 26.54
CA GLU A 65 -36.42 11.50 26.94
C GLU A 65 -35.23 11.56 25.93
N ASN A 66 -34.03 11.50 26.44
CA ASN A 66 -32.81 11.67 25.59
C ASN A 66 -32.61 10.47 24.66
N PHE A 67 -32.62 10.72 23.35
CA PHE A 67 -32.46 9.68 22.31
C PHE A 67 -31.19 8.84 22.48
N ILE A 68 -30.06 9.48 22.80
CA ILE A 68 -28.77 8.82 22.98
C ILE A 68 -28.81 7.85 24.18
N ALA A 69 -29.43 8.28 25.28
CA ALA A 69 -29.55 7.44 26.46
C ALA A 69 -30.48 6.22 26.20
N VAL A 70 -31.60 6.44 25.51
CA VAL A 70 -32.53 5.37 25.13
C VAL A 70 -31.88 4.40 24.14
N ALA A 71 -31.15 4.90 23.15
CA ALA A 71 -30.43 4.07 22.19
C ALA A 71 -29.41 3.15 22.89
N ARG A 72 -28.65 3.69 23.84
CA ARG A 72 -27.66 2.92 24.61
C ARG A 72 -28.28 1.85 25.50
N ALA A 73 -29.45 2.11 26.04
CA ALA A 73 -30.14 1.22 26.99
C ALA A 73 -31.00 0.14 26.33
N GLU A 74 -31.64 0.46 25.20
CA GLU A 74 -32.75 -0.33 24.67
C GLU A 74 -32.55 -0.82 23.24
N SER A 75 -31.63 -0.23 22.47
CA SER A 75 -31.42 -0.59 21.06
C SER A 75 -30.60 -1.86 20.92
N ILE A 76 -31.04 -2.75 20.03
CA ILE A 76 -30.29 -3.93 19.58
C ILE A 76 -29.40 -3.64 18.39
N ASP A 77 -29.39 -2.39 17.90
CA ASP A 77 -28.56 -1.97 16.79
C ASP A 77 -27.08 -1.86 17.22
N PRO A 78 -26.11 -2.25 16.39
CA PRO A 78 -24.68 -2.12 16.71
C PRO A 78 -24.24 -0.71 17.10
N THR A 79 -24.95 0.33 16.62
CA THR A 79 -24.67 1.73 16.97
C THR A 79 -25.19 2.14 18.37
N ALA A 80 -25.84 1.26 19.10
CA ALA A 80 -26.40 1.54 20.42
C ALA A 80 -25.39 2.17 21.38
N GLY A 81 -24.14 1.64 21.42
CA GLY A 81 -23.05 2.18 22.22
C GLY A 81 -22.67 3.63 21.88
N ALA A 82 -22.77 4.01 20.60
CA ALA A 82 -22.57 5.36 20.10
C ALA A 82 -23.86 6.22 20.18
N GLY A 83 -24.89 5.78 20.94
CA GLY A 83 -26.17 6.47 21.06
C GLY A 83 -26.97 6.44 19.76
N GLY A 84 -26.82 5.37 18.98
CA GLY A 84 -27.55 5.14 17.73
C GLY A 84 -27.08 5.97 16.55
N LEU A 85 -25.89 6.58 16.57
CA LEU A 85 -25.38 7.45 15.50
C LEU A 85 -25.05 6.64 14.24
N LEU A 86 -25.75 6.90 13.13
CA LEU A 86 -25.44 6.36 11.80
C LEU A 86 -24.50 7.27 10.99
N GLY A 87 -24.33 8.52 11.40
CA GLY A 87 -23.55 9.52 10.66
C GLY A 87 -24.30 10.16 9.52
N GLN A 88 -23.57 10.76 8.57
CA GLN A 88 -24.12 11.38 7.37
C GLN A 88 -24.54 10.32 6.38
N VAL A 89 -25.78 10.37 5.93
CA VAL A 89 -26.41 9.38 5.05
C VAL A 89 -27.09 10.09 3.89
N THR A 90 -26.83 9.66 2.66
CA THR A 90 -27.51 10.14 1.47
C THR A 90 -28.86 9.44 1.36
N LEU A 91 -29.97 10.19 1.39
CA LEU A 91 -31.32 9.65 1.40
C LEU A 91 -31.64 8.72 0.21
N SER A 92 -31.02 8.98 -0.95
CA SER A 92 -31.15 8.15 -2.15
C SER A 92 -30.59 6.74 -1.99
N THR A 93 -29.63 6.54 -1.10
CA THR A 93 -28.97 5.24 -0.85
C THR A 93 -29.67 4.36 0.17
N LEU A 94 -30.63 4.92 0.91
CA LEU A 94 -31.39 4.18 1.92
C LEU A 94 -32.37 3.19 1.28
N PRO A 95 -32.61 2.02 1.94
CA PRO A 95 -33.70 1.13 1.58
C PRO A 95 -35.03 1.86 1.50
N PRO A 96 -35.93 1.52 0.54
CA PRO A 96 -37.18 2.26 0.31
C PRO A 96 -38.03 2.47 1.55
N ALA A 97 -38.08 1.50 2.46
CA ALA A 97 -38.86 1.60 3.69
C ALA A 97 -38.31 2.69 4.64
N LEU A 98 -37.00 2.79 4.80
CA LEU A 98 -36.35 3.81 5.63
C LEU A 98 -36.42 5.19 4.97
N LYS A 99 -36.18 5.26 3.66
CA LYS A 99 -36.32 6.48 2.88
C LYS A 99 -37.72 7.07 3.01
N ASN A 100 -38.74 6.25 2.83
CA ASN A 100 -40.16 6.69 2.94
C ASN A 100 -40.51 7.20 4.34
N ALA A 101 -39.92 6.59 5.39
CA ALA A 101 -40.14 7.02 6.77
C ALA A 101 -39.51 8.36 7.14
N LEU A 102 -38.53 8.79 6.34
CA LEU A 102 -37.84 10.08 6.52
C LEU A 102 -38.41 11.21 5.66
N VAL A 103 -39.36 10.92 4.78
CA VAL A 103 -40.02 11.96 3.97
C VAL A 103 -40.76 12.94 4.88
N GLY A 104 -40.34 14.22 4.85
CA GLY A 104 -40.96 15.28 5.65
C GLY A 104 -40.53 15.31 7.12
N VAL A 105 -39.55 14.51 7.54
CA VAL A 105 -38.99 14.55 8.89
C VAL A 105 -37.90 15.65 8.97
N ALA A 106 -38.18 16.68 9.78
CA ALA A 106 -37.26 17.81 9.96
C ALA A 106 -36.11 17.46 10.95
N PRO A 107 -34.96 18.20 10.92
CA PRO A 107 -33.90 18.07 11.92
C PRO A 107 -34.48 18.13 13.34
N GLY A 108 -33.99 17.24 14.22
CA GLY A 108 -34.47 17.07 15.58
C GLY A 108 -35.69 16.15 15.73
N GLN A 109 -36.42 15.83 14.67
CA GLN A 109 -37.63 15.01 14.70
C GLN A 109 -37.33 13.50 14.51
N LEU A 110 -38.34 12.69 14.95
CA LEU A 110 -38.33 11.23 14.82
C LEU A 110 -39.10 10.79 13.58
N SER A 111 -38.65 9.69 12.97
CA SER A 111 -39.42 8.99 11.95
C SER A 111 -40.64 8.24 12.56
N SER A 112 -41.52 7.78 11.71
CA SER A 112 -42.44 6.70 12.07
C SER A 112 -41.64 5.41 12.38
N VAL A 113 -42.26 4.48 13.13
CA VAL A 113 -41.69 3.13 13.35
C VAL A 113 -41.62 2.37 12.03
N VAL A 114 -40.44 1.88 11.66
CA VAL A 114 -40.21 1.16 10.41
C VAL A 114 -39.89 -0.30 10.69
N LYS A 115 -40.58 -1.20 10.06
CA LYS A 115 -40.23 -2.63 10.11
C LYS A 115 -39.02 -2.89 9.21
N ILE A 116 -37.97 -3.43 9.81
CA ILE A 116 -36.74 -3.86 9.12
C ILE A 116 -36.48 -5.35 9.38
N PRO A 117 -35.60 -6.00 8.65
CA PRO A 117 -35.32 -7.44 8.83
C PRO A 117 -34.91 -7.86 10.25
N THR A 118 -34.22 -6.96 10.98
CA THR A 118 -33.70 -7.21 12.34
C THR A 118 -34.68 -6.80 13.47
N GLY A 119 -35.80 -6.19 13.12
CA GLY A 119 -36.76 -5.71 14.11
C GLY A 119 -37.56 -4.48 13.65
N PHE A 120 -37.69 -3.50 14.54
CA PHE A 120 -38.37 -2.25 14.28
C PHE A 120 -37.45 -1.07 14.58
N ALA A 121 -37.27 -0.20 13.58
CA ALA A 121 -36.37 0.96 13.65
C ALA A 121 -37.14 2.25 13.91
N ILE A 122 -36.55 3.14 14.70
CA ILE A 122 -36.95 4.55 14.92
C ILE A 122 -35.72 5.38 14.49
N LEU A 123 -35.90 6.28 13.53
CA LEU A 123 -34.82 7.16 13.07
C LEU A 123 -35.04 8.58 13.63
N LYS A 124 -33.92 9.27 13.90
CA LYS A 124 -33.91 10.70 14.25
C LYS A 124 -32.99 11.43 13.29
N VAL A 125 -33.53 12.49 12.66
CA VAL A 125 -32.69 13.43 11.92
C VAL A 125 -31.98 14.33 12.93
N VAL A 126 -30.64 14.37 12.88
CA VAL A 126 -29.81 15.12 13.83
C VAL A 126 -29.83 16.59 13.46
N ASP A 127 -29.99 17.46 14.48
CA ASP A 127 -29.88 18.90 14.33
C ASP A 127 -28.42 19.33 14.61
N ASP A 128 -27.78 20.03 13.65
CA ASP A 128 -26.42 20.54 13.78
C ASP A 128 -26.25 21.57 14.90
N THR A 129 -27.34 22.11 15.43
CA THR A 129 -27.34 23.10 16.50
C THR A 129 -27.37 22.50 17.91
N ASP A 130 -27.58 21.16 18.04
CA ASP A 130 -27.66 20.50 19.35
C ASP A 130 -26.28 20.46 20.05
N PRO A 131 -26.13 21.08 21.24
CA PRO A 131 -24.86 21.10 21.99
C PRO A 131 -24.32 19.71 22.34
N ALA A 132 -25.19 18.69 22.45
CA ALA A 132 -24.78 17.30 22.68
C ALA A 132 -23.99 16.69 21.51
N ASN A 133 -24.05 17.31 20.33
CA ASN A 133 -23.34 16.87 19.14
C ASN A 133 -21.97 17.57 18.95
N ARG A 134 -21.74 18.73 19.58
CA ARG A 134 -20.47 19.49 19.47
C ARG A 134 -19.28 18.83 20.15
N ASN A 135 -19.48 18.01 21.15
CA ASN A 135 -18.41 17.30 21.87
C ASN A 135 -18.01 15.96 21.26
N MET A 136 -18.62 15.54 20.14
CA MET A 136 -18.32 14.25 19.49
C MET A 136 -17.41 14.38 18.25
N ASN A 137 -17.10 15.56 17.77
CA ASN A 137 -16.11 15.78 16.71
C ASN A 137 -14.65 15.54 17.15
N ALA A 138 -14.42 15.21 18.44
CA ALA A 138 -13.12 14.85 19.00
C ALA A 138 -12.97 13.36 19.28
N ALA A 139 -13.98 12.55 19.01
CA ALA A 139 -13.89 11.09 19.10
C ALA A 139 -13.87 10.50 17.69
N SER A 140 -12.71 9.97 17.32
CA SER A 140 -12.34 9.21 16.13
C SER A 140 -13.48 8.74 15.22
N SER A 141 -13.31 8.97 13.93
CA SER A 141 -14.09 8.42 12.81
C SER A 141 -13.87 6.91 12.59
N ALA A 142 -13.70 6.14 13.64
CA ALA A 142 -13.73 4.69 13.59
C ALA A 142 -15.15 4.21 13.96
N ASP A 143 -15.74 3.37 13.12
CA ASP A 143 -16.93 2.57 13.33
C ASP A 143 -18.29 3.21 13.06
N ILE A 144 -18.70 3.19 11.79
CA ILE A 144 -20.12 3.22 11.40
C ILE A 144 -20.46 1.91 10.70
N PRO A 145 -21.20 0.99 11.33
CA PRO A 145 -21.71 -0.19 10.64
C PRO A 145 -22.89 0.19 9.74
N THR A 146 -22.78 -0.11 8.45
CA THR A 146 -23.92 -0.02 7.53
C THR A 146 -25.00 -1.02 7.89
N LEU A 147 -26.27 -0.60 7.80
CA LEU A 147 -27.45 -1.47 7.91
C LEU A 147 -27.40 -2.58 6.84
N ALA A 148 -26.93 -3.74 7.24
CA ALA A 148 -26.79 -4.89 6.36
C ALA A 148 -28.15 -5.50 6.02
N THR A 149 -28.50 -5.51 4.75
CA THR A 149 -29.46 -6.46 4.19
C THR A 149 -28.86 -7.87 4.25
N LYS A 150 -29.60 -8.80 4.84
CA LYS A 150 -29.48 -10.28 4.87
C LYS A 150 -28.25 -10.99 4.26
N THR A 151 -27.08 -10.43 4.33
CA THR A 151 -25.81 -11.11 4.08
C THR A 151 -24.94 -10.88 5.29
N SER A 152 -24.60 -11.97 5.95
CA SER A 152 -23.69 -12.08 7.09
C SER A 152 -22.75 -10.88 7.22
N VAL A 153 -22.76 -10.21 8.36
CA VAL A 153 -21.69 -9.28 8.75
C VAL A 153 -20.37 -9.99 8.49
N ARG A 154 -19.66 -9.57 7.46
CA ARG A 154 -18.34 -10.07 7.13
C ARG A 154 -17.39 -9.33 8.06
N TYR A 155 -17.10 -9.92 9.20
CA TYR A 155 -15.97 -9.45 10.02
C TYR A 155 -14.73 -9.65 9.18
N VAL A 156 -14.11 -8.57 8.72
CA VAL A 156 -12.76 -8.63 8.17
C VAL A 156 -11.86 -8.89 9.37
N ILE A 157 -11.53 -10.14 9.62
CA ILE A 157 -10.56 -10.51 10.64
C ILE A 157 -9.21 -10.52 9.95
N ASP A 158 -8.36 -9.58 10.32
CA ASP A 158 -6.94 -9.69 10.08
C ASP A 158 -6.40 -10.85 10.92
N LEU A 159 -5.97 -11.92 10.26
CA LEU A 159 -5.42 -13.10 10.93
C LEU A 159 -3.92 -12.98 11.23
N SER A 160 -3.28 -11.89 10.83
CA SER A 160 -1.88 -11.59 11.15
C SER A 160 -1.70 -11.05 12.58
N GLY A 161 -2.76 -10.56 13.21
CA GLY A 161 -2.73 -9.91 14.52
C GLY A 161 -2.28 -8.45 14.48
N LEU A 162 -2.15 -7.85 13.30
CA LEU A 162 -1.76 -6.44 13.16
C LEU A 162 -2.77 -5.51 13.85
N VAL A 163 -4.06 -5.71 13.62
CA VAL A 163 -5.13 -4.86 14.18
C VAL A 163 -5.10 -4.86 15.71
N GLU A 164 -4.92 -6.03 16.32
CA GLU A 164 -4.77 -6.17 17.77
C GLU A 164 -3.50 -5.49 18.27
N ALA A 165 -2.39 -5.66 17.57
CA ALA A 165 -1.12 -5.05 17.92
C ALA A 165 -1.19 -3.51 17.88
N GLU A 166 -1.86 -2.95 16.86
CA GLU A 166 -2.08 -1.50 16.75
C GLU A 166 -3.01 -1.01 17.86
N ALA A 167 -4.12 -1.68 18.10
CA ALA A 167 -5.07 -1.28 19.14
C ALA A 167 -4.41 -1.24 20.54
N VAL A 168 -3.58 -2.23 20.88
CA VAL A 168 -2.90 -2.24 22.19
C VAL A 168 -1.80 -1.20 22.28
N LEU A 169 -1.11 -0.88 21.16
CA LEU A 169 -0.11 0.20 21.12
C LEU A 169 -0.77 1.57 21.25
N GLN A 170 -1.87 1.81 20.54
CA GLN A 170 -2.63 3.06 20.65
C GLN A 170 -3.12 3.33 22.07
N ALA A 171 -3.60 2.29 22.76
CA ALA A 171 -4.08 2.37 24.15
C ALA A 171 -2.95 2.45 25.18
N PHE A 172 -1.70 2.16 24.80
CA PHE A 172 -0.57 2.12 25.74
C PHE A 172 -0.18 3.53 26.19
N PRO A 173 0.20 3.73 27.49
CA PRO A 173 0.68 5.03 27.96
C PRO A 173 1.92 5.50 27.20
N LYS A 174 1.89 6.74 26.76
CA LYS A 174 2.92 7.34 25.94
C LYS A 174 3.84 8.23 26.80
N PRO A 175 5.17 7.98 26.86
CA PRO A 175 6.15 8.86 27.48
C PRO A 175 6.19 10.23 26.79
N ALA A 176 6.81 11.23 27.42
CA ALA A 176 7.09 12.50 26.76
C ALA A 176 8.01 12.28 25.54
N ASP A 177 7.76 13.02 24.46
CA ASP A 177 8.54 12.96 23.21
C ASP A 177 8.64 11.53 22.59
N TRP A 178 7.67 10.67 22.88
CA TRP A 178 7.64 9.27 22.41
C TRP A 178 7.70 9.15 20.88
N ASP A 179 7.09 10.09 20.18
CA ASP A 179 6.99 10.17 18.73
C ASP A 179 8.27 10.66 18.02
N GLN A 180 9.26 11.13 18.81
CA GLN A 180 10.52 11.66 18.30
C GLN A 180 11.67 10.62 18.30
N ASN A 181 11.46 9.45 18.90
CA ASN A 181 12.50 8.42 19.00
C ASN A 181 11.98 7.04 18.58
N PRO A 182 12.42 6.49 17.45
CA PRO A 182 11.99 5.16 16.99
C PRO A 182 12.24 4.04 18.00
N ARG A 183 13.31 4.11 18.79
CA ARG A 183 13.59 3.12 19.85
C ARG A 183 12.52 3.12 20.96
N THR A 184 11.98 4.30 21.30
CA THR A 184 10.89 4.42 22.27
C THR A 184 9.63 3.74 21.76
N ILE A 185 9.31 3.92 20.47
CA ILE A 185 8.15 3.28 19.83
C ILE A 185 8.30 1.76 19.83
N CYS A 186 9.47 1.24 19.48
CA CYS A 186 9.77 -0.19 19.57
C CYS A 186 9.58 -0.73 21.00
N GLN A 187 10.07 -0.01 22.03
CA GLN A 187 9.88 -0.41 23.43
C GLN A 187 8.40 -0.42 23.81
N MET A 188 7.63 0.61 23.42
CA MET A 188 6.19 0.68 23.63
C MET A 188 5.47 -0.49 22.98
N ARG A 189 5.81 -0.83 21.73
CA ARG A 189 5.27 -1.99 21.00
C ARG A 189 5.49 -3.28 21.78
N ARG A 190 6.72 -3.55 22.19
CA ARG A 190 7.06 -4.76 22.96
C ARG A 190 6.33 -4.83 24.30
N GLN A 191 6.26 -3.72 25.04
CA GLN A 191 5.62 -3.66 26.35
C GLN A 191 4.10 -3.77 26.25
N SER A 192 3.47 -3.10 25.29
CA SER A 192 2.01 -3.17 25.07
C SER A 192 1.58 -4.58 24.71
N MET A 193 2.30 -5.24 23.81
CA MET A 193 2.04 -6.63 23.40
C MET A 193 2.19 -7.60 24.55
N ALA A 194 3.29 -7.52 25.32
CA ALA A 194 3.52 -8.40 26.47
C ALA A 194 2.47 -8.21 27.57
N SER A 195 2.09 -6.95 27.87
CA SER A 195 1.05 -6.63 28.84
C SER A 195 -0.32 -7.18 28.42
N SER A 196 -0.67 -7.05 27.14
CA SER A 196 -1.95 -7.52 26.61
C SER A 196 -2.03 -9.04 26.57
N GLN A 197 -0.95 -9.70 26.14
CA GLN A 197 -0.85 -11.15 26.18
C GLN A 197 -1.07 -11.67 27.62
N LYS A 198 -0.34 -11.11 28.59
CA LYS A 198 -0.49 -11.48 30.00
C LYS A 198 -1.92 -11.26 30.52
N SER A 199 -2.54 -10.15 30.18
CA SER A 199 -3.92 -9.85 30.61
C SER A 199 -4.93 -10.85 30.05
N LEU A 200 -4.76 -11.29 28.80
CA LEU A 200 -5.60 -12.34 28.20
C LEU A 200 -5.36 -13.71 28.84
N GLU A 201 -4.10 -14.07 29.10
CA GLU A 201 -3.74 -15.32 29.80
C GLU A 201 -4.33 -15.36 31.24
N ASP A 202 -4.21 -14.25 32.00
CA ASP A 202 -4.81 -14.10 33.32
C ASP A 202 -6.36 -14.19 33.25
N PHE A 203 -6.97 -13.60 32.22
CA PHE A 203 -8.43 -13.71 31.96
C PHE A 203 -8.85 -15.14 31.63
N LEU A 204 -8.10 -15.89 30.88
CA LEU A 204 -8.40 -17.26 30.46
C LEU A 204 -8.00 -18.31 31.52
N SER A 205 -7.28 -17.92 32.59
CA SER A 205 -6.78 -18.85 33.62
C SER A 205 -7.92 -19.56 34.30
N PRO A 206 -7.87 -20.91 34.42
CA PRO A 206 -8.86 -21.69 35.16
C PRO A 206 -8.81 -21.48 36.66
N GLU A 207 -7.66 -21.03 37.22
CA GLU A 207 -7.46 -20.81 38.67
C GLU A 207 -8.19 -19.56 39.20
N LYS A 208 -8.54 -18.64 38.28
CA LYS A 208 -9.27 -17.41 38.61
C LYS A 208 -10.55 -17.34 37.76
N PRO A 209 -11.55 -18.21 38.01
CA PRO A 209 -12.77 -18.15 37.24
C PRO A 209 -13.47 -16.82 37.56
N PRO A 210 -13.54 -15.87 36.56
CA PRO A 210 -14.34 -14.68 36.79
C PRO A 210 -15.81 -15.05 36.74
N VAL A 211 -16.55 -14.52 37.72
CA VAL A 211 -17.99 -14.55 37.72
C VAL A 211 -18.49 -13.80 36.48
N GLY A 212 -19.29 -14.48 35.64
CA GLY A 212 -20.00 -13.83 34.55
C GLY A 212 -19.35 -13.80 33.15
N ARG A 213 -18.42 -14.72 32.81
CA ARG A 213 -17.92 -14.86 31.42
C ARG A 213 -18.95 -15.55 30.55
N SER A 214 -19.37 -14.87 29.50
CA SER A 214 -20.17 -15.49 28.44
C SER A 214 -19.31 -16.38 27.53
N PRO A 215 -19.89 -17.36 26.84
CA PRO A 215 -19.18 -18.09 25.77
C PRO A 215 -18.58 -17.16 24.71
N PHE A 216 -19.23 -16.03 24.45
CA PHE A 216 -18.73 -15.02 23.50
C PHE A 216 -17.44 -14.37 24.01
N ASP A 217 -17.36 -13.96 25.27
CA ASP A 217 -16.16 -13.35 25.85
C ASP A 217 -14.98 -14.33 25.87
N LEU A 218 -15.23 -15.60 26.17
CA LEU A 218 -14.20 -16.65 26.15
C LEU A 218 -13.71 -16.92 24.73
N MET A 219 -14.61 -17.01 23.75
CA MET A 219 -14.27 -17.19 22.35
C MET A 219 -13.39 -16.03 21.86
N GLN A 220 -13.80 -14.79 22.13
CA GLN A 220 -13.05 -13.62 21.74
C GLN A 220 -11.67 -13.54 22.40
N ALA A 221 -11.58 -13.83 23.70
CA ALA A 221 -10.31 -13.81 24.42
C ALA A 221 -9.32 -14.87 23.87
N HIS A 222 -9.80 -16.08 23.58
CA HIS A 222 -8.98 -17.08 22.90
C HIS A 222 -8.57 -16.64 21.50
N PHE A 223 -9.49 -16.05 20.74
CA PHE A 223 -9.19 -15.58 19.38
C PHE A 223 -8.14 -14.46 19.40
N ALA A 224 -8.33 -13.42 20.24
CA ALA A 224 -7.38 -12.33 20.40
C ALA A 224 -5.99 -12.81 20.87
N LEU A 225 -5.94 -13.73 21.84
CA LEU A 225 -4.67 -14.33 22.27
C LEU A 225 -3.99 -15.09 21.12
N GLY A 226 -4.77 -15.81 20.30
CA GLY A 226 -4.29 -16.45 19.08
C GLY A 226 -3.66 -15.46 18.10
N GLN A 227 -4.31 -14.31 17.89
CA GLN A 227 -3.82 -13.24 17.01
C GLN A 227 -2.52 -12.60 17.54
N LEU A 228 -2.39 -12.35 18.86
CA LEU A 228 -1.14 -11.85 19.44
C LEU A 228 0.01 -12.88 19.30
N HIS A 229 -0.28 -14.17 19.32
CA HIS A 229 0.72 -15.18 18.99
C HIS A 229 1.06 -15.22 17.50
N ALA A 230 0.06 -15.10 16.63
CA ALA A 230 0.23 -15.04 15.17
C ALA A 230 1.10 -13.84 14.76
N TYR A 231 0.90 -12.67 15.37
CA TYR A 231 1.72 -11.47 15.16
C TYR A 231 3.24 -11.76 15.22
N TYR A 232 3.67 -12.62 16.14
CA TYR A 232 5.06 -13.03 16.28
C TYR A 232 5.43 -14.33 15.54
N GLY A 233 4.54 -14.87 14.70
CA GLY A 233 4.77 -16.15 14.01
C GLY A 233 4.79 -17.37 14.93
N ARG A 234 4.26 -17.28 16.15
CA ARG A 234 4.17 -18.41 17.09
C ARG A 234 2.95 -19.27 16.76
N MET A 235 2.95 -19.86 15.55
CA MET A 235 1.75 -20.47 14.96
C MET A 235 1.21 -21.68 15.72
N ASP A 236 2.05 -22.48 16.39
CA ASP A 236 1.56 -23.56 17.26
C ASP A 236 0.69 -23.03 18.39
N ARG A 237 1.12 -21.93 19.02
CA ARG A 237 0.35 -21.27 20.08
C ARG A 237 -0.91 -20.59 19.52
N ALA A 238 -0.80 -19.96 18.38
CA ALA A 238 -1.95 -19.34 17.71
C ALA A 238 -3.02 -20.38 17.39
N LEU A 239 -2.66 -21.50 16.78
CA LEU A 239 -3.56 -22.61 16.44
C LEU A 239 -4.21 -23.23 17.69
N GLU A 240 -3.47 -23.42 18.79
CA GLU A 240 -4.06 -23.87 20.05
C GLU A 240 -5.19 -22.94 20.51
N GLN A 241 -4.98 -21.64 20.47
CA GLN A 241 -5.98 -20.65 20.87
C GLN A 241 -7.14 -20.57 19.87
N TYR A 242 -6.89 -20.60 18.57
CA TYR A 242 -7.95 -20.63 17.55
C TYR A 242 -8.81 -21.89 17.66
N GLN A 243 -8.22 -23.04 17.97
CA GLN A 243 -8.96 -24.28 18.21
C GLN A 243 -9.89 -24.18 19.44
N ARG A 244 -9.43 -23.53 20.52
CA ARG A 244 -10.24 -23.27 21.71
C ARG A 244 -11.37 -22.29 21.40
N ALA A 245 -11.10 -21.22 20.61
CA ALA A 245 -12.10 -20.28 20.15
C ALA A 245 -13.18 -21.00 19.31
N TYR A 246 -12.77 -21.87 18.39
CA TYR A 246 -13.68 -22.68 17.57
C TYR A 246 -14.58 -23.61 18.38
N GLN A 247 -14.02 -24.30 19.37
CA GLN A 247 -14.78 -25.19 20.26
C GLN A 247 -15.82 -24.39 21.08
N THR A 248 -15.42 -23.23 21.60
CA THR A 248 -16.31 -22.33 22.34
C THR A 248 -17.41 -21.79 21.44
N ALA A 249 -17.09 -21.42 20.19
CA ALA A 249 -18.07 -20.98 19.22
C ALA A 249 -19.13 -22.06 18.95
N ARG A 250 -18.70 -23.29 18.69
CA ARG A 250 -19.62 -24.43 18.46
C ARG A 250 -20.56 -24.69 19.63
N GLY A 251 -20.08 -24.50 20.87
CA GLY A 251 -20.87 -24.76 22.08
C GLY A 251 -21.78 -23.61 22.48
N GLY A 252 -21.50 -22.37 22.11
CA GLY A 252 -22.21 -21.22 22.68
C GLY A 252 -22.39 -20.00 21.77
N VAL A 253 -21.72 -19.97 20.59
CA VAL A 253 -21.79 -18.83 19.64
C VAL A 253 -21.85 -19.34 18.20
N PRO A 254 -22.93 -20.04 17.79
CA PRO A 254 -23.00 -20.72 16.49
C PRO A 254 -22.73 -19.81 15.30
N ALA A 255 -23.11 -18.53 15.38
CA ALA A 255 -22.91 -17.54 14.32
C ALA A 255 -21.41 -17.28 13.99
N ALA A 256 -20.49 -17.53 14.96
CA ALA A 256 -19.07 -17.36 14.78
C ALA A 256 -18.35 -18.64 14.29
N THR A 257 -19.04 -19.80 14.29
CA THR A 257 -18.40 -21.10 14.01
C THR A 257 -17.70 -21.16 12.67
N LEU A 258 -18.36 -20.69 11.60
CA LEU A 258 -17.77 -20.69 10.25
C LEU A 258 -16.54 -19.79 10.17
N ARG A 259 -16.58 -18.64 10.85
CA ARG A 259 -15.45 -17.73 10.88
C ARG A 259 -14.23 -18.32 11.60
N MET A 260 -14.45 -19.02 12.71
CA MET A 260 -13.36 -19.72 13.40
C MET A 260 -12.81 -20.89 12.56
N LEU A 261 -13.64 -21.53 11.77
CA LEU A 261 -13.24 -22.61 10.86
C LEU A 261 -12.34 -22.07 9.73
N GLU A 262 -12.69 -20.93 9.14
CA GLU A 262 -11.86 -20.22 8.16
C GLU A 262 -10.51 -19.82 8.77
N ALA A 263 -10.51 -19.23 9.96
CA ALA A 263 -9.30 -18.83 10.67
C ALA A 263 -8.35 -20.01 10.92
N LEU A 264 -8.87 -21.18 11.28
CA LEU A 264 -8.08 -22.40 11.42
C LEU A 264 -7.48 -22.85 10.08
N GLY A 265 -8.26 -22.81 9.00
CA GLY A 265 -7.77 -23.15 7.66
C GLY A 265 -6.61 -22.26 7.23
N VAL A 266 -6.77 -20.94 7.36
CA VAL A 266 -5.73 -19.95 7.03
C VAL A 266 -4.49 -20.12 7.91
N ALA A 267 -4.66 -20.26 9.21
CA ALA A 267 -3.54 -20.43 10.16
C ALA A 267 -2.74 -21.71 9.88
N HIS A 268 -3.42 -22.82 9.53
CA HIS A 268 -2.74 -24.05 9.11
C HIS A 268 -2.00 -23.88 7.78
N LEU A 269 -2.58 -23.18 6.80
CA LEU A 269 -1.90 -22.95 5.52
C LEU A 269 -0.66 -22.06 5.71
N HIS A 270 -0.77 -20.99 6.49
CA HIS A 270 0.37 -20.12 6.81
C HIS A 270 1.47 -20.89 7.57
N LYS A 271 1.10 -21.66 8.59
CA LYS A 271 2.04 -22.52 9.32
C LYS A 271 2.73 -23.53 8.41
N SER A 272 2.00 -24.09 7.45
CA SER A 272 2.59 -25.02 6.49
C SER A 272 3.71 -24.37 5.67
N GLY A 273 3.54 -23.14 5.23
CA GLY A 273 4.60 -22.35 4.58
C GLY A 273 5.81 -22.15 5.50
N MET A 274 5.57 -21.72 6.75
CA MET A 274 6.63 -21.50 7.73
C MET A 274 7.43 -22.78 8.02
N ASP A 275 6.76 -23.91 8.25
CA ASP A 275 7.41 -25.18 8.59
C ASP A 275 8.24 -25.74 7.45
N ASN A 276 7.93 -25.37 6.21
CA ASN A 276 8.68 -25.72 5.01
C ASN A 276 9.72 -24.65 4.62
N GLY A 277 9.81 -23.56 5.38
CA GLY A 277 10.82 -22.53 5.19
C GLY A 277 10.56 -21.59 4.00
N SER A 278 9.35 -21.57 3.43
CA SER A 278 9.00 -20.69 2.30
C SER A 278 9.23 -19.21 2.59
N HIS A 279 9.15 -18.81 3.86
CA HIS A 279 9.38 -17.46 4.35
C HIS A 279 10.86 -17.12 4.66
N ARG A 280 11.81 -18.04 4.46
CA ARG A 280 13.25 -17.80 4.70
C ARG A 280 14.11 -18.10 3.50
N ALA A 281 13.77 -19.11 2.75
CA ALA A 281 14.51 -19.56 1.57
C ALA A 281 13.50 -20.18 0.60
N PRO A 282 12.67 -19.39 -0.08
CA PRO A 282 11.63 -19.93 -0.94
C PRO A 282 12.20 -20.69 -2.13
N GLY A 283 13.32 -20.29 -2.68
CA GLY A 283 13.98 -20.98 -3.78
C GLY A 283 12.98 -21.46 -4.84
N ASP A 284 13.07 -22.75 -5.21
CA ASP A 284 12.14 -23.38 -6.17
C ASP A 284 10.77 -23.73 -5.58
N MET A 285 10.45 -23.31 -4.34
CA MET A 285 9.15 -23.55 -3.69
C MET A 285 8.06 -22.56 -4.09
N CYS A 286 8.25 -21.77 -5.15
CA CYS A 286 7.22 -20.89 -5.67
C CYS A 286 6.02 -21.68 -6.16
N LEU A 287 4.83 -21.41 -5.61
CA LEU A 287 3.58 -22.09 -5.95
C LEU A 287 2.92 -21.50 -7.21
N PHE A 288 3.36 -20.34 -7.66
CA PHE A 288 2.81 -19.65 -8.82
C PHE A 288 3.91 -19.29 -9.84
N PRO A 289 3.77 -19.63 -11.12
CA PRO A 289 2.71 -20.48 -11.68
C PRO A 289 2.83 -21.91 -11.16
N PRO A 290 1.70 -22.65 -11.07
CA PRO A 290 1.75 -24.04 -10.64
C PRO A 290 2.64 -24.84 -11.61
N PRO A 291 3.47 -25.79 -11.10
CA PRO A 291 4.39 -26.55 -11.92
C PRO A 291 3.62 -27.35 -12.99
N GLU A 292 4.09 -27.30 -14.23
CA GLU A 292 3.58 -28.18 -15.30
C GLU A 292 3.86 -29.64 -14.99
N HIS A 293 2.90 -30.52 -15.25
CA HIS A 293 3.07 -31.97 -15.07
C HIS A 293 4.34 -32.47 -15.77
N GLY A 294 5.32 -32.93 -14.99
CA GLY A 294 6.51 -33.64 -15.48
C GLY A 294 7.79 -32.80 -15.67
N ARG A 295 7.80 -31.51 -15.37
CA ARG A 295 9.01 -30.68 -15.42
C ARG A 295 9.34 -30.14 -14.05
N GLY A 296 10.25 -30.83 -13.36
CA GLY A 296 10.91 -30.32 -12.15
C GLY A 296 10.12 -30.53 -10.85
N SER A 297 10.83 -30.86 -9.79
CA SER A 297 10.32 -31.08 -8.43
C SER A 297 10.04 -29.77 -7.67
N GLY A 298 9.84 -28.65 -8.33
CA GLY A 298 9.56 -27.37 -7.72
C GLY A 298 8.11 -27.27 -7.25
N GLY A 299 7.86 -26.79 -6.01
CA GLY A 299 6.56 -26.27 -5.59
C GLY A 299 5.78 -27.10 -4.57
N SER A 300 6.04 -28.38 -4.33
CA SER A 300 5.36 -29.11 -3.25
C SER A 300 6.18 -29.08 -1.95
N TYR A 301 5.46 -28.97 -0.83
CA TYR A 301 6.07 -28.99 0.50
C TYR A 301 6.37 -30.41 0.97
N ASP A 302 7.48 -30.59 1.70
CA ASP A 302 7.85 -31.86 2.33
C ASP A 302 6.93 -32.17 3.54
N LYS A 303 6.66 -31.13 4.36
CA LYS A 303 5.79 -31.23 5.54
C LYS A 303 4.37 -30.83 5.18
N THR A 304 3.54 -31.81 4.84
CA THR A 304 2.18 -31.58 4.29
C THR A 304 1.05 -31.67 5.32
N SER A 305 1.34 -31.95 6.60
CA SER A 305 0.29 -32.20 7.62
C SER A 305 -0.63 -30.98 7.82
N ASP A 306 -0.05 -29.79 7.92
CA ASP A 306 -0.82 -28.57 8.12
C ASP A 306 -1.57 -28.14 6.85
N SER A 307 -0.98 -28.33 5.67
CA SER A 307 -1.71 -28.16 4.39
C SER A 307 -2.95 -29.05 4.28
N ARG A 308 -2.84 -30.33 4.70
CA ARG A 308 -4.00 -31.25 4.70
C ARG A 308 -5.09 -30.80 5.67
N ARG A 309 -4.74 -30.33 6.84
CA ARG A 309 -5.71 -29.75 7.80
C ARG A 309 -6.35 -28.47 7.25
N ALA A 310 -5.58 -27.62 6.58
CA ALA A 310 -6.13 -26.45 5.89
C ALA A 310 -7.19 -26.86 4.85
N ILE A 311 -6.90 -27.88 4.01
CA ILE A 311 -7.84 -28.43 3.04
C ILE A 311 -9.13 -28.93 3.72
N GLU A 312 -9.03 -29.68 4.81
CA GLU A 312 -10.19 -30.18 5.58
C GLU A 312 -11.07 -29.02 6.09
N HIS A 313 -10.47 -27.97 6.64
CA HIS A 313 -11.19 -26.81 7.13
C HIS A 313 -11.84 -26.02 5.99
N PHE A 314 -11.12 -25.76 4.91
CA PHE A 314 -11.64 -25.04 3.75
C PHE A 314 -12.79 -25.81 3.06
N LEU A 315 -12.67 -27.13 2.89
CA LEU A 315 -13.76 -27.93 2.36
C LEU A 315 -14.99 -27.95 3.27
N SER A 316 -14.78 -27.95 4.59
CA SER A 316 -15.88 -27.87 5.54
C SER A 316 -16.57 -26.51 5.52
N TYR A 317 -15.82 -25.43 5.35
CA TYR A 317 -16.32 -24.07 5.19
C TYR A 317 -17.11 -23.92 3.90
N LEU A 318 -16.55 -24.35 2.76
CA LEU A 318 -17.15 -24.21 1.42
C LEU A 318 -18.45 -25.03 1.23
N LYS A 319 -18.69 -26.05 2.03
CA LYS A 319 -20.00 -26.73 2.06
C LYS A 319 -21.15 -25.80 2.49
N GLU A 320 -20.86 -24.87 3.41
CA GLU A 320 -21.82 -23.92 3.93
C GLU A 320 -21.80 -22.58 3.14
N ARG A 321 -20.66 -22.26 2.52
CA ARG A 321 -20.42 -21.02 1.77
C ARG A 321 -19.74 -21.29 0.43
N PRO A 322 -20.43 -21.96 -0.52
CA PRO A 322 -19.84 -22.41 -1.78
C PRO A 322 -19.39 -21.25 -2.69
N ASP A 323 -19.93 -20.05 -2.48
CA ASP A 323 -19.66 -18.84 -3.28
C ASP A 323 -18.54 -17.96 -2.69
N ASP A 324 -17.83 -18.44 -1.66
CA ASP A 324 -16.68 -17.70 -1.10
C ASP A 324 -15.44 -17.92 -1.96
N HIS A 325 -15.09 -16.91 -2.76
CA HIS A 325 -14.01 -17.04 -3.74
C HIS A 325 -12.62 -16.91 -3.08
N GLU A 326 -12.50 -16.21 -1.95
CA GLU A 326 -11.27 -16.16 -1.17
C GLU A 326 -10.90 -17.56 -0.65
N VAL A 327 -11.83 -18.23 0.04
CA VAL A 327 -11.58 -19.58 0.56
C VAL A 327 -11.43 -20.61 -0.59
N ARG A 328 -12.12 -20.41 -1.71
CA ARG A 328 -11.92 -21.20 -2.93
C ARG A 328 -10.49 -21.06 -3.46
N TRP A 329 -9.95 -19.85 -3.51
CA TRP A 329 -8.55 -19.58 -3.90
C TRP A 329 -7.57 -20.28 -2.96
N LEU A 330 -7.71 -20.08 -1.65
CA LEU A 330 -6.86 -20.69 -0.63
C LEU A 330 -6.90 -22.22 -0.66
N LEU A 331 -8.06 -22.82 -0.96
CA LEU A 331 -8.18 -24.27 -1.16
C LEU A 331 -7.30 -24.75 -2.33
N ASN A 332 -7.31 -24.05 -3.47
CA ASN A 332 -6.47 -24.41 -4.61
C ASN A 332 -4.98 -24.31 -4.25
N LEU A 333 -4.57 -23.22 -3.57
CA LEU A 333 -3.20 -23.06 -3.06
C LEU A 333 -2.82 -24.22 -2.12
N ALA A 334 -3.69 -24.58 -1.18
CA ALA A 334 -3.43 -25.69 -0.27
C ALA A 334 -3.24 -27.03 -1.01
N TYR A 335 -3.95 -27.28 -2.11
CA TYR A 335 -3.70 -28.44 -2.96
C TYR A 335 -2.39 -28.32 -3.75
N MET A 336 -1.97 -27.11 -4.14
CA MET A 336 -0.66 -26.89 -4.77
C MET A 336 0.48 -27.25 -3.81
N THR A 337 0.39 -26.84 -2.54
CA THR A 337 1.42 -27.14 -1.53
C THR A 337 1.66 -28.65 -1.33
N ILE A 338 0.67 -29.48 -1.56
CA ILE A 338 0.80 -30.96 -1.43
C ILE A 338 0.98 -31.69 -2.77
N GLY A 339 1.23 -30.93 -3.86
CA GLY A 339 1.42 -31.50 -5.20
C GLY A 339 0.20 -32.26 -5.75
N ARG A 340 -1.02 -31.85 -5.38
CA ARG A 340 -2.29 -32.51 -5.78
C ARG A 340 -3.21 -31.60 -6.61
N TYR A 341 -2.74 -30.41 -6.97
CA TYR A 341 -3.40 -29.52 -7.91
C TYR A 341 -2.99 -29.89 -9.34
N PRO A 342 -3.90 -29.85 -10.33
CA PRO A 342 -5.35 -29.63 -10.23
C PRO A 342 -6.17 -30.87 -9.91
N ASP A 343 -5.60 -32.08 -10.04
CA ASP A 343 -6.28 -33.37 -10.17
C ASP A 343 -7.15 -33.77 -8.96
N SER A 344 -6.76 -33.33 -7.76
CA SER A 344 -7.48 -33.67 -6.52
C SER A 344 -8.39 -32.57 -6.00
N VAL A 345 -8.40 -31.38 -6.65
CA VAL A 345 -9.33 -30.31 -6.28
C VAL A 345 -10.74 -30.68 -6.71
N PRO A 346 -11.76 -30.62 -5.82
CA PRO A 346 -13.14 -30.91 -6.23
C PRO A 346 -13.56 -29.98 -7.38
N PRO A 347 -14.19 -30.54 -8.46
CA PRO A 347 -14.51 -29.78 -9.68
C PRO A 347 -15.29 -28.48 -9.45
N ALA A 348 -16.18 -28.46 -8.43
CA ALA A 348 -16.95 -27.26 -8.07
C ALA A 348 -16.08 -26.09 -7.58
N TYR A 349 -14.89 -26.38 -7.08
CA TYR A 349 -13.98 -25.39 -6.50
C TYR A 349 -12.68 -25.20 -7.28
N LEU A 350 -12.47 -25.98 -8.34
CA LEU A 350 -11.26 -25.89 -9.15
C LEU A 350 -11.14 -24.52 -9.84
N ILE A 351 -9.97 -23.92 -9.73
CA ILE A 351 -9.51 -22.82 -10.58
C ILE A 351 -8.65 -23.47 -11.68
N PRO A 352 -9.04 -23.37 -12.95
CA PRO A 352 -8.36 -24.12 -14.00
C PRO A 352 -6.93 -23.59 -14.24
N PRO A 353 -5.93 -24.46 -14.51
CA PRO A 353 -4.54 -24.03 -14.78
C PRO A 353 -4.43 -22.97 -15.89
N SER A 354 -5.30 -23.04 -16.92
CA SER A 354 -5.34 -22.08 -18.01
C SER A 354 -5.65 -20.64 -17.58
N ALA A 355 -6.29 -20.45 -16.42
CA ALA A 355 -6.55 -19.12 -15.87
C ALA A 355 -5.33 -18.52 -15.15
N LEU A 356 -4.30 -19.33 -14.87
CA LEU A 356 -3.12 -18.94 -14.11
C LEU A 356 -1.88 -18.74 -15.00
N GLY A 357 -2.03 -18.85 -16.32
CA GLY A 357 -0.94 -18.70 -17.28
C GLY A 357 -0.85 -17.29 -17.87
N SER A 358 0.31 -16.97 -18.46
CA SER A 358 0.51 -15.79 -19.30
C SER A 358 0.25 -16.11 -20.78
N THR A 359 -0.15 -15.09 -21.55
CA THR A 359 -0.35 -15.22 -23.00
C THR A 359 0.92 -14.95 -23.80
N GLU A 360 1.92 -14.29 -23.18
CA GLU A 360 3.22 -14.00 -23.76
C GLU A 360 4.32 -14.57 -22.85
N ASP A 361 5.45 -14.91 -23.44
CA ASP A 361 6.63 -15.43 -22.74
C ASP A 361 7.76 -14.38 -22.79
N VAL A 362 8.14 -13.89 -21.63
CA VAL A 362 9.25 -12.92 -21.45
C VAL A 362 10.48 -13.57 -20.82
N GLY A 363 10.53 -14.91 -20.79
CA GLY A 363 11.61 -15.65 -20.14
C GLY A 363 11.49 -15.67 -18.61
N TRP A 364 12.35 -16.44 -17.99
CA TRP A 364 12.33 -16.65 -16.54
C TRP A 364 13.28 -15.69 -15.81
N PHE A 365 12.72 -14.78 -15.02
CA PHE A 365 13.44 -13.93 -14.08
C PHE A 365 13.79 -14.74 -12.82
N ARG A 366 15.05 -15.03 -12.60
CA ARG A 366 15.53 -15.86 -11.49
C ARG A 366 15.72 -15.04 -10.24
N ASP A 367 15.24 -15.51 -9.10
CA ASP A 367 15.61 -14.90 -7.81
C ASP A 367 17.05 -15.28 -7.45
N VAL A 368 17.93 -14.31 -7.51
CA VAL A 368 19.38 -14.44 -7.18
C VAL A 368 19.74 -13.73 -5.88
N ALA A 369 18.78 -13.16 -5.15
CA ALA A 369 19.04 -12.45 -3.90
C ALA A 369 19.85 -13.27 -2.88
N PRO A 370 19.58 -14.57 -2.63
CA PRO A 370 20.37 -15.37 -1.70
C PRO A 370 21.83 -15.54 -2.13
N GLN A 371 22.07 -15.73 -3.42
CA GLN A 371 23.41 -15.90 -3.97
C GLN A 371 24.18 -14.58 -3.99
N ALA A 372 23.49 -13.47 -4.19
CA ALA A 372 24.06 -12.13 -4.19
C ALA A 372 24.30 -11.56 -2.77
N GLY A 373 23.82 -12.24 -1.71
CA GLY A 373 23.96 -11.74 -0.33
C GLY A 373 22.90 -10.71 0.08
N LEU A 374 21.76 -10.68 -0.61
CA LEU A 374 20.61 -9.78 -0.35
C LEU A 374 19.43 -10.47 0.36
N ASN A 375 19.64 -11.65 0.93
CA ASN A 375 18.58 -12.48 1.51
C ASN A 375 18.16 -12.09 2.92
N VAL A 376 18.12 -10.80 3.23
CA VAL A 376 17.57 -10.33 4.50
C VAL A 376 16.07 -10.64 4.60
N VAL A 377 15.64 -11.08 5.77
CA VAL A 377 14.25 -11.37 6.08
C VAL A 377 13.67 -10.20 6.86
N ALA A 378 12.71 -9.50 6.27
CA ALA A 378 12.08 -8.32 6.85
C ALA A 378 10.56 -8.36 6.73
N THR A 379 9.87 -7.44 7.39
CA THR A 379 8.46 -7.15 7.12
C THR A 379 8.35 -6.22 5.91
N ALA A 380 7.15 -5.81 5.56
CA ALA A 380 6.89 -4.77 4.56
C ALA A 380 7.83 -3.57 4.70
N GLY A 381 8.22 -2.95 3.60
CA GLY A 381 9.05 -1.74 3.62
C GLY A 381 9.24 -1.16 2.23
N GLY A 382 10.02 -0.08 2.15
CA GLY A 382 10.47 0.50 0.90
C GLY A 382 11.82 -0.06 0.48
N VAL A 383 12.09 -0.07 -0.81
CA VAL A 383 13.40 -0.35 -1.38
C VAL A 383 13.85 0.79 -2.27
N ILE A 384 15.07 1.25 -2.11
CA ILE A 384 15.70 2.24 -2.98
C ILE A 384 17.02 1.71 -3.51
N VAL A 385 17.28 2.02 -4.77
CA VAL A 385 18.49 1.61 -5.47
C VAL A 385 19.12 2.85 -6.11
N ASP A 386 20.38 3.13 -5.75
CA ASP A 386 21.20 4.18 -6.37
C ASP A 386 22.67 3.98 -6.01
N ASP A 387 23.60 4.76 -6.56
CA ASP A 387 25.01 4.80 -6.19
C ASP A 387 25.19 5.67 -4.93
N PHE A 388 24.91 5.08 -3.75
CA PHE A 388 25.04 5.78 -2.46
C PHE A 388 26.51 5.92 -2.01
N ALA A 389 27.37 5.03 -2.42
CA ALA A 389 28.78 5.03 -2.06
C ALA A 389 29.68 5.82 -3.04
N GLY A 390 29.15 6.40 -4.11
CA GLY A 390 29.89 7.13 -5.14
C GLY A 390 30.89 6.25 -5.91
N THR A 391 30.61 4.94 -6.01
CA THR A 391 31.52 3.97 -6.62
C THR A 391 31.22 3.70 -8.09
N GLY A 392 30.12 4.25 -8.59
CA GLY A 392 29.62 3.97 -9.93
C GLY A 392 28.85 2.64 -10.01
N ARG A 393 28.49 2.04 -8.91
CA ARG A 393 27.67 0.81 -8.82
C ARG A 393 26.43 1.08 -7.97
N PHE A 394 25.35 0.47 -8.33
CA PHE A 394 24.11 0.64 -7.58
C PHE A 394 24.12 -0.23 -6.33
N ASP A 395 23.90 0.41 -5.20
CA ASP A 395 23.67 -0.19 -3.89
C ASP A 395 22.16 -0.39 -3.66
N VAL A 396 21.80 -1.22 -2.68
CA VAL A 396 20.39 -1.48 -2.31
C VAL A 396 20.17 -1.09 -0.85
N ILE A 397 19.13 -0.31 -0.57
CA ILE A 397 18.73 0.02 0.79
C ILE A 397 17.27 -0.35 0.98
N THR A 398 16.94 -1.04 2.09
CA THR A 398 15.58 -1.40 2.45
C THR A 398 15.18 -0.80 3.79
N SER A 399 13.91 -0.52 3.98
CA SER A 399 13.31 -0.17 5.27
C SER A 399 12.48 -1.33 5.82
N ASN A 400 11.86 -1.16 6.97
CA ASN A 400 11.12 -2.21 7.64
C ASN A 400 9.90 -1.63 8.34
N PHE A 401 8.70 -2.15 8.09
CA PHE A 401 7.47 -1.67 8.72
C PHE A 401 7.41 -1.95 10.22
N ASP A 402 7.97 -3.10 10.66
CA ASP A 402 8.04 -3.37 12.11
C ASP A 402 8.79 -2.24 12.81
N SER A 403 8.11 -1.57 13.75
CA SER A 403 8.69 -0.48 14.54
C SER A 403 9.93 -0.89 15.36
N CYS A 404 10.27 -2.18 15.40
CA CYS A 404 11.51 -2.72 15.96
C CYS A 404 12.50 -3.24 14.90
N GLY A 405 12.13 -3.22 13.62
CA GLY A 405 12.95 -3.67 12.51
C GLY A 405 13.87 -2.57 11.99
N PRO A 406 15.18 -2.83 11.82
CA PRO A 406 16.12 -1.85 11.28
C PRO A 406 15.95 -1.66 9.78
N MET A 407 16.51 -0.58 9.25
CA MET A 407 16.89 -0.46 7.84
C MET A 407 18.04 -1.43 7.53
N HIS A 408 18.21 -1.76 6.25
CA HIS A 408 19.37 -2.51 5.76
C HIS A 408 20.00 -1.77 4.58
N TYR A 409 21.34 -1.60 4.63
CA TYR A 409 22.13 -1.04 3.55
C TYR A 409 23.09 -2.09 3.00
N PHE A 410 22.92 -2.44 1.75
CA PHE A 410 23.74 -3.41 1.01
C PHE A 410 24.58 -2.70 -0.04
N ARG A 411 25.90 -2.71 0.17
CA ARG A 411 26.86 -2.14 -0.76
C ARG A 411 27.22 -3.16 -1.84
N ASN A 412 27.18 -2.77 -3.09
CA ASN A 412 27.59 -3.55 -4.24
C ASN A 412 29.13 -3.67 -4.29
N ASN A 413 29.66 -4.88 -4.19
CA ASN A 413 31.09 -5.15 -4.18
C ASN A 413 31.74 -5.10 -5.58
N GLY A 414 30.93 -5.14 -6.66
CA GLY A 414 31.39 -5.15 -8.06
C GLY A 414 31.86 -6.50 -8.57
N ASP A 415 31.50 -7.56 -7.88
CA ASP A 415 31.80 -8.96 -8.23
C ASP A 415 30.52 -9.84 -8.30
N GLY A 416 29.35 -9.20 -8.30
CA GLY A 416 28.04 -9.85 -8.27
C GLY A 416 27.54 -10.16 -6.88
N SER A 417 28.25 -9.73 -5.84
CA SER A 417 27.83 -9.88 -4.44
C SER A 417 27.61 -8.54 -3.77
N PHE A 418 26.85 -8.55 -2.68
CA PHE A 418 26.58 -7.37 -1.84
C PHE A 418 27.03 -7.66 -0.40
N THR A 419 27.47 -6.60 0.28
CA THR A 419 27.84 -6.67 1.69
C THR A 419 26.95 -5.74 2.51
N GLU A 420 26.31 -6.25 3.54
CA GLU A 420 25.54 -5.43 4.48
C GLU A 420 26.46 -4.47 5.25
N ARG A 421 26.12 -3.20 5.26
CA ARG A 421 26.90 -2.10 5.84
C ARG A 421 26.09 -1.24 6.80
N THR A 422 24.92 -1.64 7.23
CA THR A 422 23.99 -0.88 8.06
C THR A 422 24.66 -0.22 9.27
N SER A 423 25.35 -1.02 10.10
CA SER A 423 26.05 -0.51 11.28
C SER A 423 27.22 0.40 10.91
N ALA A 424 28.01 0.02 9.89
CA ALA A 424 29.14 0.84 9.42
C ALA A 424 28.69 2.16 8.79
N ALA A 425 27.47 2.20 8.27
CA ALA A 425 26.84 3.40 7.69
C ALA A 425 26.17 4.30 8.72
N GLY A 426 26.07 3.89 10.00
CA GLY A 426 25.42 4.67 11.06
C GLY A 426 23.88 4.61 11.03
N LEU A 427 23.31 3.53 10.49
CA LEU A 427 21.87 3.37 10.27
C LEU A 427 21.17 2.48 11.30
N ASP A 428 21.85 1.95 12.32
CA ASP A 428 21.30 1.00 13.32
C ASP A 428 20.09 1.53 14.09
N ASP A 429 19.97 2.86 14.23
CA ASP A 429 18.92 3.53 14.98
C ASP A 429 17.71 3.91 14.10
N GLN A 430 17.79 3.63 12.81
CA GLN A 430 16.71 3.91 11.87
C GLN A 430 15.73 2.73 11.85
N LEU A 431 14.93 2.63 12.92
CA LEU A 431 13.93 1.57 13.10
C LEU A 431 12.58 1.99 12.50
N GLY A 432 11.86 1.01 11.99
CA GLY A 432 10.56 1.22 11.36
C GLY A 432 10.66 1.99 10.04
N GLY A 433 9.55 2.12 9.36
CA GLY A 433 9.43 2.89 8.12
C GLY A 433 8.93 2.06 6.95
N LEU A 434 7.77 2.47 6.45
CA LEU A 434 7.09 1.74 5.38
C LEU A 434 7.56 2.14 3.99
N ASN A 435 8.07 3.35 3.83
CA ASN A 435 8.55 3.85 2.54
C ASN A 435 9.76 4.77 2.70
N MET A 436 10.52 4.91 1.64
CA MET A 436 11.63 5.85 1.53
C MET A 436 11.87 6.22 0.07
N ASN A 437 12.52 7.37 -0.13
CA ASN A 437 13.03 7.80 -1.42
C ASN A 437 14.37 8.54 -1.27
N GLN A 438 15.10 8.66 -2.38
CA GLN A 438 16.40 9.33 -2.42
C GLN A 438 16.34 10.65 -3.20
N ALA A 439 17.18 11.59 -2.79
CA ALA A 439 17.43 12.84 -3.49
C ALA A 439 18.75 13.46 -3.02
N ASP A 440 19.33 14.35 -3.78
CA ASP A 440 20.44 15.21 -3.36
C ASP A 440 19.84 16.56 -2.93
N TYR A 441 19.34 16.65 -1.67
CA TYR A 441 18.59 17.82 -1.21
C TYR A 441 19.48 19.04 -0.97
N ASN A 442 20.79 18.81 -0.75
CA ASN A 442 21.77 19.85 -0.44
C ASN A 442 22.73 20.16 -1.58
N ASN A 443 22.51 19.55 -2.76
CA ASN A 443 23.30 19.74 -3.98
C ASN A 443 24.81 19.42 -3.81
N ASP A 444 25.19 18.51 -2.90
CA ASP A 444 26.58 18.10 -2.69
C ASP A 444 27.05 16.98 -3.64
N GLY A 445 26.15 16.39 -4.40
CA GLY A 445 26.40 15.33 -5.38
C GLY A 445 26.18 13.92 -4.83
N CYS A 446 25.82 13.76 -3.56
CA CYS A 446 25.58 12.49 -2.92
C CYS A 446 24.07 12.31 -2.66
N LYS A 447 23.57 11.08 -2.78
CA LYS A 447 22.13 10.81 -2.62
C LYS A 447 21.79 10.64 -1.15
N ASP A 448 20.94 11.53 -0.64
CA ASP A 448 20.37 11.47 0.70
C ASP A 448 19.13 10.59 0.74
N ILE A 449 18.71 10.18 1.92
CA ILE A 449 17.55 9.30 2.12
C ILE A 449 16.49 9.99 2.96
N LEU A 450 15.27 10.02 2.49
CA LEU A 450 14.09 10.35 3.28
C LEU A 450 13.36 9.05 3.67
N LEU A 451 13.32 8.74 4.96
CA LEU A 451 12.60 7.60 5.53
C LEU A 451 11.28 8.07 6.15
N LEU A 452 10.17 7.48 5.71
CA LEU A 452 8.80 7.81 6.10
C LEU A 452 8.24 6.77 7.06
N ARG A 453 7.57 7.23 8.14
CA ARG A 453 7.06 6.40 9.23
C ARG A 453 5.63 6.73 9.64
N GLY A 454 5.02 5.83 10.40
CA GLY A 454 3.72 6.02 11.04
C GLY A 454 2.52 5.76 10.15
N GLY A 455 2.71 5.51 8.86
CA GLY A 455 1.62 5.10 7.97
C GLY A 455 0.95 3.83 8.44
N TRP A 456 -0.39 3.82 8.55
CA TRP A 456 -1.21 2.76 9.15
C TRP A 456 -1.03 2.54 10.66
N GLU A 457 -0.09 3.22 11.29
CA GLU A 457 0.25 3.09 12.70
C GLU A 457 -0.11 4.37 13.49
N ILE A 458 0.75 4.67 14.46
CA ILE A 458 0.70 5.91 15.25
C ILE A 458 1.65 6.95 14.64
N PRO A 459 1.40 8.27 14.83
CA PRO A 459 2.30 9.31 14.34
C PRO A 459 3.73 9.11 14.79
N GLN A 460 4.68 9.25 13.87
CA GLN A 460 6.11 9.11 14.12
C GLN A 460 6.88 10.15 13.33
N ARG A 461 8.08 10.54 13.82
CA ARG A 461 8.92 11.41 13.02
C ARG A 461 9.45 10.69 11.79
N LYS A 462 9.49 11.36 10.67
CA LYS A 462 10.28 10.99 9.51
C LYS A 462 11.78 11.12 9.79
N SER A 463 12.68 10.60 8.96
CA SER A 463 14.11 10.86 9.04
C SER A 463 14.67 11.31 7.70
N LEU A 464 15.37 12.44 7.70
CA LEU A 464 16.24 12.85 6.61
C LEU A 464 17.68 12.47 6.98
N LEU A 465 18.24 11.55 6.22
CA LEU A 465 19.57 10.98 6.43
C LEU A 465 20.51 11.52 5.35
N ARG A 466 21.35 12.49 5.72
CA ARG A 466 22.33 13.08 4.82
C ARG A 466 23.45 12.09 4.56
N ASN A 467 23.73 11.84 3.31
CA ASN A 467 24.88 11.05 2.88
C ASN A 467 26.17 11.86 3.04
N ASN A 468 27.17 11.33 3.73
CA ASN A 468 28.45 12.00 3.93
C ASN A 468 29.43 11.77 2.75
N CYS A 469 28.97 11.20 1.63
CA CYS A 469 29.76 10.88 0.44
C CYS A 469 30.88 9.83 0.65
N ASP A 470 30.86 9.15 1.76
CA ASP A 470 31.84 8.10 2.11
C ASP A 470 31.18 6.74 2.41
N GLY A 471 29.87 6.63 2.16
CA GLY A 471 29.06 5.45 2.46
C GLY A 471 28.55 5.42 3.91
N THR A 472 28.60 6.56 4.62
CA THR A 472 27.99 6.76 5.94
C THR A 472 26.91 7.83 5.86
N PHE A 473 25.98 7.84 6.83
CA PHE A 473 24.86 8.76 6.87
C PHE A 473 24.77 9.47 8.23
N THR A 474 24.28 10.70 8.20
CA THR A 474 24.01 11.51 9.38
C THR A 474 22.53 11.88 9.42
N ASP A 475 21.84 11.57 10.55
CA ASP A 475 20.46 12.02 10.76
C ASP A 475 20.41 13.52 11.00
N VAL A 476 19.95 14.27 10.00
CA VAL A 476 19.85 15.74 10.02
C VAL A 476 18.41 16.23 10.19
N THR A 477 17.46 15.35 10.48
CA THR A 477 16.02 15.63 10.53
C THR A 477 15.68 16.82 11.46
N THR A 478 16.29 16.86 12.63
CA THR A 478 16.06 17.95 13.59
C THR A 478 16.73 19.25 13.16
N ALA A 479 17.95 19.15 12.65
CA ALA A 479 18.71 20.32 12.19
C ALA A 479 18.05 21.01 10.99
N THR A 480 17.41 20.22 10.11
CA THR A 480 16.73 20.74 8.91
C THR A 480 15.27 21.14 9.14
N GLY A 481 14.73 20.98 10.37
CA GLY A 481 13.38 21.40 10.70
C GLY A 481 12.26 20.37 10.40
N LEU A 482 12.61 19.16 9.91
CA LEU A 482 11.63 18.14 9.49
C LEU A 482 11.13 17.23 10.63
N ALA A 483 11.71 17.32 11.84
CA ALA A 483 11.38 16.41 12.94
C ALA A 483 9.96 16.62 13.50
N LYS A 484 9.40 17.82 13.37
CA LYS A 484 8.10 18.21 13.96
C LYS A 484 7.21 18.90 12.94
N PRO A 485 5.90 18.65 13.00
CA PRO A 485 5.23 17.65 13.84
C PRO A 485 5.53 16.22 13.36
N ALA A 486 5.46 15.26 14.27
CA ALA A 486 5.38 13.85 13.92
C ALA A 486 3.99 13.56 13.33
N THR A 487 3.95 12.85 12.23
CA THR A 487 2.71 12.53 11.50
C THR A 487 2.73 11.07 11.05
N SER A 488 1.57 10.50 10.78
CA SER A 488 1.47 9.22 10.09
C SER A 488 1.66 9.48 8.59
N THR A 489 2.79 9.03 8.03
CA THR A 489 3.09 9.26 6.62
C THR A 489 3.80 8.07 5.97
N GLN A 490 3.58 7.89 4.67
CA GLN A 490 4.27 6.90 3.84
C GLN A 490 4.48 7.39 2.40
N ALA A 491 4.11 8.63 2.09
CA ALA A 491 4.19 9.16 0.75
C ALA A 491 4.82 10.55 0.73
N ALA A 492 5.81 10.72 -0.13
CA ALA A 492 6.48 12.00 -0.34
C ALA A 492 7.04 12.09 -1.77
N ALA A 493 7.24 13.31 -2.25
CA ALA A 493 7.92 13.57 -3.52
C ALA A 493 8.84 14.79 -3.38
N TRP A 494 10.02 14.67 -4.01
CA TRP A 494 10.98 15.75 -4.16
C TRP A 494 10.75 16.47 -5.49
N ALA A 495 10.73 17.79 -5.47
CA ALA A 495 10.58 18.62 -6.65
C ALA A 495 11.11 20.04 -6.40
N ASP A 496 11.64 20.70 -7.42
CA ASP A 496 11.96 22.13 -7.40
C ASP A 496 10.71 22.89 -7.87
N ILE A 497 9.89 23.39 -6.92
CA ILE A 497 8.57 23.96 -7.24
C ILE A 497 8.64 25.40 -7.75
N ASN A 498 9.76 26.07 -7.55
CA ASN A 498 9.94 27.48 -7.87
C ASN A 498 11.08 27.74 -8.86
N ASN A 499 11.72 26.68 -9.36
CA ASN A 499 12.86 26.70 -10.28
C ASN A 499 14.06 27.48 -9.74
N ASP A 500 14.36 27.35 -8.43
CA ASP A 500 15.52 27.98 -7.79
C ASP A 500 16.78 27.09 -7.74
N GLY A 501 16.65 25.84 -8.18
CA GLY A 501 17.73 24.84 -8.21
C GLY A 501 17.87 24.03 -6.92
N TRP A 502 16.95 24.16 -5.98
CA TRP A 502 16.91 23.38 -4.75
C TRP A 502 15.65 22.50 -4.70
N LEU A 503 15.82 21.28 -4.24
CA LEU A 503 14.68 20.35 -4.16
C LEU A 503 13.85 20.65 -2.91
N ASP A 504 12.58 20.97 -3.13
CA ASP A 504 11.54 21.08 -2.13
C ASP A 504 10.89 19.73 -1.87
N LEU A 505 10.09 19.62 -0.80
CA LEU A 505 9.57 18.36 -0.33
C LEU A 505 8.07 18.44 -0.06
N PHE A 506 7.27 17.68 -0.82
CA PHE A 506 5.86 17.43 -0.53
C PHE A 506 5.73 16.13 0.28
N ILE A 507 4.99 16.16 1.40
CA ILE A 507 4.68 15.01 2.24
C ILE A 507 3.17 14.83 2.35
N GLY A 508 2.68 13.66 1.93
CA GLY A 508 1.30 13.23 2.12
C GLY A 508 1.11 12.56 3.48
N ASN A 509 0.18 13.06 4.29
CA ASN A 509 -0.10 12.53 5.61
C ASN A 509 -1.45 11.81 5.67
N GLU A 510 -1.57 10.88 6.62
CA GLU A 510 -2.80 10.19 6.95
C GLU A 510 -3.56 10.94 8.04
N GLU A 511 -4.81 11.34 7.77
CA GLU A 511 -5.70 12.03 8.72
C GLU A 511 -5.09 13.31 9.35
N ASN A 512 -4.02 13.81 8.74
CA ASN A 512 -3.34 15.06 9.07
C ASN A 512 -3.20 15.91 7.80
N PRO A 513 -3.00 17.23 7.92
CA PRO A 513 -2.71 18.07 6.77
C PRO A 513 -1.48 17.59 6.02
N SER A 514 -1.55 17.54 4.68
CA SER A 514 -0.35 17.38 3.86
C SER A 514 0.62 18.55 4.09
N GLN A 515 1.91 18.32 3.88
CA GLN A 515 2.95 19.30 4.13
C GLN A 515 3.76 19.57 2.87
N LEU A 516 4.10 20.84 2.66
CA LEU A 516 5.03 21.30 1.63
C LEU A 516 6.13 22.12 2.29
N PHE A 517 7.36 21.66 2.13
CA PHE A 517 8.55 22.25 2.72
C PHE A 517 9.41 22.88 1.63
N LEU A 518 9.60 24.19 1.71
CA LEU A 518 10.50 24.94 0.84
C LEU A 518 11.94 24.82 1.33
N ASN A 519 12.86 24.41 0.46
CA ASN A 519 14.28 24.27 0.76
C ASN A 519 14.96 25.65 0.90
N LYS A 520 15.79 25.80 1.90
CA LYS A 520 16.52 27.04 2.20
C LYS A 520 17.99 26.95 1.78
N GLY A 521 18.24 26.51 0.58
CA GLY A 521 19.60 26.44 0.04
C GLY A 521 20.43 25.29 0.63
N GLY A 522 19.79 24.18 1.01
CA GLY A 522 20.43 23.00 1.59
C GLY A 522 20.61 23.05 3.11
N ASP A 523 20.38 24.22 3.76
CA ASP A 523 20.57 24.38 5.21
C ASP A 523 19.36 23.86 6.04
N GLY A 524 18.19 23.70 5.42
CA GLY A 524 16.96 23.27 6.07
C GLY A 524 15.71 23.64 5.29
N PHE A 525 14.54 23.47 5.91
CA PHE A 525 13.25 23.59 5.25
C PHE A 525 12.31 24.56 6.00
N GLU A 526 11.48 25.28 5.24
CA GLU A 526 10.39 26.09 5.74
C GLU A 526 9.04 25.44 5.36
N ASP A 527 8.17 25.21 6.34
CA ASP A 527 6.82 24.73 6.10
C ASP A 527 5.94 25.85 5.50
N ILE A 528 5.63 25.72 4.21
CA ILE A 528 4.77 26.66 3.48
C ILE A 528 3.39 26.05 3.17
N SER A 529 3.03 24.91 3.74
CA SER A 529 1.84 24.11 3.41
C SER A 529 0.56 24.97 3.35
N ARG A 530 0.35 25.81 4.36
CA ARG A 530 -0.84 26.64 4.46
C ARG A 530 -0.86 27.78 3.44
N SER A 531 0.26 28.47 3.27
CA SER A 531 0.37 29.55 2.27
C SER A 531 0.30 29.02 0.85
N ALA A 532 0.80 27.80 0.62
CA ALA A 532 0.74 27.09 -0.65
C ALA A 532 -0.67 26.57 -0.99
N GLY A 533 -1.58 26.47 -0.02
CA GLY A 533 -2.94 25.98 -0.22
C GLY A 533 -3.06 24.47 -0.35
N ILE A 534 -2.07 23.69 0.17
CA ILE A 534 -2.05 22.23 0.07
C ILE A 534 -2.34 21.53 1.41
N ASP A 535 -2.55 22.29 2.50
CA ASP A 535 -2.72 21.79 3.88
C ASP A 535 -4.06 21.08 4.14
N ARG A 536 -4.57 20.37 3.15
CA ARG A 536 -5.81 19.59 3.29
C ARG A 536 -5.58 18.35 4.13
N VAL A 537 -6.53 18.07 5.02
CA VAL A 537 -6.59 16.81 5.75
C VAL A 537 -7.18 15.75 4.83
N ALA A 538 -6.40 14.71 4.56
CA ALA A 538 -6.80 13.56 3.76
C ALA A 538 -6.14 12.29 4.30
N PHE A 539 -6.46 11.15 3.73
CA PHE A 539 -5.76 9.89 4.03
C PHE A 539 -4.84 9.57 2.84
N THR A 540 -3.73 10.34 2.73
CA THR A 540 -2.85 10.28 1.57
C THR A 540 -1.93 9.07 1.61
N LYS A 541 -1.92 8.28 0.54
CA LYS A 541 -1.16 7.04 0.40
C LYS A 541 -0.13 7.06 -0.73
N GLY A 542 -0.25 7.97 -1.65
CA GLY A 542 0.70 8.17 -2.74
C GLY A 542 0.86 9.65 -3.06
N VAL A 543 2.07 10.05 -3.40
CA VAL A 543 2.38 11.40 -3.91
C VAL A 543 3.31 11.26 -5.10
N SER A 544 3.02 11.98 -6.16
CA SER A 544 3.86 12.02 -7.36
C SER A 544 4.01 13.46 -7.85
N ALA A 545 5.15 13.79 -8.43
CA ALA A 545 5.48 15.11 -8.95
C ALA A 545 5.81 15.03 -10.44
N ALA A 546 5.24 15.92 -11.24
CA ALA A 546 5.58 16.14 -12.65
C ALA A 546 5.08 17.49 -13.12
N ASP A 547 5.69 18.03 -14.15
CA ASP A 547 5.14 19.14 -14.95
C ASP A 547 4.19 18.52 -16.00
N TYR A 548 2.90 18.30 -15.59
CA TYR A 548 1.95 17.55 -16.43
C TYR A 548 1.39 18.36 -17.60
N ASP A 549 1.34 19.70 -17.46
CA ASP A 549 0.82 20.58 -18.53
C ASP A 549 1.93 21.26 -19.37
N ASN A 550 3.19 20.84 -19.13
CA ASN A 550 4.38 21.30 -19.85
C ASN A 550 4.63 22.82 -19.78
N ASP A 551 4.17 23.48 -18.67
CA ASP A 551 4.36 24.92 -18.47
C ASP A 551 5.72 25.30 -17.87
N GLY A 552 6.50 24.30 -17.42
CA GLY A 552 7.86 24.46 -16.87
C GLY A 552 7.90 24.50 -15.35
N PHE A 553 6.78 24.30 -14.65
CA PHE A 553 6.70 24.21 -13.21
C PHE A 553 6.13 22.86 -12.77
N VAL A 554 6.63 22.33 -11.65
CA VAL A 554 6.25 20.99 -11.20
C VAL A 554 4.93 21.05 -10.44
N ASP A 555 4.04 20.12 -10.76
CA ASP A 555 2.74 19.87 -10.14
C ASP A 555 2.79 18.63 -9.26
N PHE A 556 1.75 18.43 -8.44
CA PHE A 556 1.65 17.25 -7.57
C PHE A 556 0.32 16.52 -7.73
N TYR A 557 0.38 15.20 -7.76
CA TYR A 557 -0.79 14.35 -7.58
C TYR A 557 -0.71 13.63 -6.23
N ALA A 558 -1.78 13.75 -5.43
CA ALA A 558 -1.92 13.09 -4.15
C ALA A 558 -3.06 12.06 -4.20
N SER A 559 -2.72 10.81 -4.07
CA SER A 559 -3.63 9.66 -4.07
C SER A 559 -4.12 9.38 -2.65
N ASN A 560 -5.45 9.36 -2.45
CA ASN A 560 -6.07 9.27 -1.13
C ASN A 560 -6.85 7.96 -0.97
N PHE A 561 -6.61 7.26 0.15
CA PHE A 561 -7.34 6.03 0.48
C PHE A 561 -8.82 6.30 0.82
N LYS A 562 -9.12 7.48 1.35
CA LYS A 562 -10.47 7.94 1.62
C LYS A 562 -10.73 9.27 0.90
N GLY A 563 -11.85 9.38 0.22
CA GLY A 563 -12.23 10.61 -0.49
C GLY A 563 -11.65 10.69 -1.91
N SER A 564 -11.63 11.90 -2.46
CA SER A 564 -11.09 12.18 -3.79
C SER A 564 -9.57 12.37 -3.75
N ASN A 565 -8.91 12.02 -4.84
CA ASN A 565 -7.51 12.36 -5.06
C ASN A 565 -7.38 13.84 -5.46
N PHE A 566 -6.19 14.41 -5.31
CA PHE A 566 -5.92 15.81 -5.64
C PHE A 566 -4.85 15.92 -6.72
N LEU A 567 -5.12 16.71 -7.75
CA LEU A 567 -4.11 17.22 -8.68
C LEU A 567 -3.90 18.71 -8.40
N TYR A 568 -2.76 19.03 -7.81
CA TYR A 568 -2.36 20.38 -7.44
C TYR A 568 -1.52 20.99 -8.56
N ARG A 569 -2.12 21.90 -9.35
CA ARG A 569 -1.41 22.65 -10.38
C ARG A 569 -0.65 23.82 -9.73
N ASN A 570 0.62 23.97 -10.08
CA ASN A 570 1.49 25.05 -9.63
C ASN A 570 1.04 26.40 -10.25
N ASN A 571 0.91 27.44 -9.43
CA ASN A 571 0.55 28.79 -9.88
C ASN A 571 1.78 29.69 -10.11
N HIS A 572 3.01 29.17 -10.14
CA HIS A 572 4.30 29.85 -10.36
C HIS A 572 4.67 30.87 -9.27
N ASN A 573 4.10 30.77 -8.10
CA ASN A 573 4.30 31.71 -6.98
C ASN A 573 4.30 31.03 -5.62
N ASN A 574 4.72 29.76 -5.56
CA ASN A 574 4.71 28.88 -4.39
C ASN A 574 3.29 28.59 -3.86
N THR A 575 2.25 28.76 -4.67
CA THR A 575 0.88 28.35 -4.36
C THR A 575 0.36 27.36 -5.39
N PHE A 576 -0.65 26.57 -5.00
CA PHE A 576 -1.21 25.51 -5.83
C PHE A 576 -2.73 25.60 -5.89
N THR A 577 -3.29 25.18 -7.02
CA THR A 577 -4.73 25.06 -7.22
C THR A 577 -5.10 23.60 -7.47
N ASP A 578 -6.06 23.07 -6.70
CA ASP A 578 -6.62 21.74 -6.96
C ASP A 578 -7.49 21.76 -8.23
N VAL A 579 -6.99 21.12 -9.27
CA VAL A 579 -7.66 20.99 -10.58
C VAL A 579 -8.16 19.57 -10.87
N SER A 580 -8.12 18.64 -9.89
CA SER A 580 -8.39 17.21 -10.09
C SER A 580 -9.72 16.91 -10.79
N ARG A 581 -10.79 17.65 -10.46
CA ARG A 581 -12.10 17.49 -11.13
C ARG A 581 -12.11 18.06 -12.55
N ALA A 582 -11.48 19.22 -12.76
CA ALA A 582 -11.41 19.86 -14.07
C ALA A 582 -10.55 19.03 -15.02
N ALA A 583 -9.46 18.49 -14.51
CA ALA A 583 -8.55 17.61 -15.25
C ALA A 583 -9.09 16.18 -15.46
N GLY A 584 -10.19 15.79 -14.80
CA GLY A 584 -10.79 14.46 -14.96
C GLY A 584 -10.15 13.33 -14.12
N VAL A 585 -9.36 13.65 -13.09
CA VAL A 585 -8.57 12.67 -12.31
C VAL A 585 -8.91 12.64 -10.80
N PRO A 586 -10.18 12.73 -10.37
CA PRO A 586 -10.53 12.69 -8.94
C PRO A 586 -10.46 11.28 -8.33
N GLY A 587 -10.28 10.23 -9.13
CA GLY A 587 -10.20 8.83 -8.75
C GLY A 587 -8.82 8.22 -9.00
N PRO A 588 -8.67 6.90 -8.73
CA PRO A 588 -9.68 5.98 -8.22
C PRO A 588 -10.00 6.21 -6.74
N GLY A 589 -11.13 5.67 -6.28
CA GLY A 589 -11.38 5.49 -4.85
C GLY A 589 -10.41 4.48 -4.24
N PHE A 590 -10.17 4.55 -2.93
CA PHE A 590 -9.14 3.77 -2.23
C PHE A 590 -7.75 3.95 -2.85
N GLY A 591 -7.43 5.19 -3.25
CA GLY A 591 -6.17 5.52 -3.91
C GLY A 591 -4.95 5.11 -3.07
N PHE A 592 -3.91 4.60 -3.75
CA PHE A 592 -2.68 4.13 -3.12
C PHE A 592 -1.46 4.57 -3.95
N ALA A 593 -0.60 3.65 -4.39
CA ALA A 593 0.55 3.95 -5.23
C ALA A 593 0.16 4.77 -6.47
N THR A 594 0.97 5.77 -6.81
CA THR A 594 0.73 6.65 -7.96
C THR A 594 2.03 7.22 -8.49
N TRP A 595 2.10 7.44 -9.80
CA TRP A 595 3.22 8.14 -10.46
C TRP A 595 2.81 8.72 -11.79
N PHE A 596 3.61 9.69 -12.24
CA PHE A 596 3.57 10.18 -13.63
C PHE A 596 4.65 9.48 -14.47
N PHE A 597 4.31 9.13 -15.69
CA PHE A 597 5.23 8.58 -16.68
C PHE A 597 4.63 8.79 -18.09
N ASP A 598 5.41 8.67 -19.13
CA ASP A 598 4.95 8.69 -20.51
C ASP A 598 4.91 7.25 -21.03
N TYR A 599 3.72 6.59 -20.94
CA TYR A 599 3.58 5.17 -21.24
C TYR A 599 3.55 4.87 -22.74
N ASP A 600 3.15 5.84 -23.59
CA ASP A 600 3.00 5.66 -25.04
C ASP A 600 4.02 6.47 -25.86
N ASN A 601 4.96 7.15 -25.19
CA ASN A 601 6.03 7.96 -25.78
C ASN A 601 5.52 9.12 -26.63
N ASP A 602 4.40 9.76 -26.26
CA ASP A 602 3.84 10.94 -26.96
C ASP A 602 4.42 12.28 -26.49
N GLY A 603 5.20 12.29 -25.40
CA GLY A 603 5.86 13.46 -24.82
C GLY A 603 5.04 14.18 -23.74
N TRP A 604 3.93 13.63 -23.33
CA TRP A 604 3.13 14.10 -22.21
C TRP A 604 3.21 13.13 -21.04
N SER A 605 3.25 13.66 -19.83
CA SER A 605 3.24 12.83 -18.64
C SER A 605 1.83 12.32 -18.35
N ASP A 606 1.63 11.01 -18.47
CA ASP A 606 0.41 10.29 -18.11
C ASP A 606 0.40 9.99 -16.61
N LEU A 607 -0.77 9.67 -16.07
CA LEU A 607 -0.95 9.42 -14.65
C LEU A 607 -1.43 7.99 -14.39
N PHE A 608 -0.63 7.22 -13.65
CA PHE A 608 -1.03 5.94 -13.11
C PHE A 608 -1.42 6.10 -11.63
N ALA A 609 -2.60 5.62 -11.27
CA ALA A 609 -3.11 5.68 -9.91
C ALA A 609 -3.76 4.35 -9.53
N THR A 610 -3.24 3.70 -8.50
CA THR A 610 -3.74 2.40 -8.05
C THR A 610 -4.94 2.54 -7.12
N SER A 611 -5.74 1.47 -7.03
CA SER A 611 -6.82 1.33 -6.06
C SER A 611 -6.52 0.15 -5.15
N TYR A 612 -6.45 0.41 -3.85
CA TYR A 612 -6.20 -0.60 -2.83
C TYR A 612 -7.51 -1.09 -2.22
N VAL A 613 -8.16 -2.00 -2.94
CA VAL A 613 -9.36 -2.70 -2.43
C VAL A 613 -8.90 -3.92 -1.65
N THR A 614 -9.23 -3.98 -0.37
CA THR A 614 -8.75 -5.02 0.57
C THR A 614 -9.49 -6.36 0.48
N SER A 615 -10.07 -6.69 -0.66
CA SER A 615 -10.86 -7.91 -0.86
C SER A 615 -10.15 -8.89 -1.79
N VAL A 616 -9.63 -9.98 -1.23
CA VAL A 616 -9.07 -11.11 -2.01
C VAL A 616 -10.11 -11.68 -2.96
N ASP A 617 -11.38 -11.75 -2.54
CA ASP A 617 -12.51 -12.18 -3.38
C ASP A 617 -12.54 -11.44 -4.73
N GLU A 618 -12.44 -10.11 -4.70
CA GLU A 618 -12.48 -9.28 -5.91
C GLU A 618 -11.27 -9.54 -6.84
N SER A 619 -10.09 -9.78 -6.28
CA SER A 619 -8.88 -10.10 -7.06
C SER A 619 -8.92 -11.50 -7.66
N VAL A 620 -9.65 -12.44 -7.02
CA VAL A 620 -9.78 -13.82 -7.49
C VAL A 620 -10.86 -13.98 -8.59
N ARG A 621 -11.87 -13.10 -8.63
CA ARG A 621 -12.98 -13.18 -9.60
C ARG A 621 -12.55 -13.36 -11.05
N PRO A 622 -11.53 -12.65 -11.57
CA PRO A 622 -11.07 -12.87 -12.95
C PRO A 622 -10.54 -14.29 -13.21
N TYR A 623 -9.89 -14.94 -12.24
CA TYR A 623 -9.38 -16.31 -12.39
C TYR A 623 -10.48 -17.39 -12.48
N ILE A 624 -11.72 -17.04 -12.12
CA ILE A 624 -12.89 -17.89 -12.21
C ILE A 624 -13.91 -17.40 -13.24
N GLY A 625 -13.49 -16.48 -14.11
CA GLY A 625 -14.32 -15.95 -15.21
C GLY A 625 -15.43 -14.98 -14.79
N LEU A 626 -15.34 -14.39 -13.59
CA LEU A 626 -16.28 -13.39 -13.10
C LEU A 626 -15.68 -11.99 -13.22
N ALA A 627 -16.52 -11.01 -13.59
CA ALA A 627 -16.12 -9.61 -13.57
C ALA A 627 -15.96 -9.12 -12.12
N PRO A 628 -14.91 -8.34 -11.79
CA PRO A 628 -14.80 -7.70 -10.50
C PRO A 628 -15.84 -6.59 -10.34
N ASN A 629 -16.33 -6.41 -9.10
CA ASN A 629 -17.31 -5.36 -8.76
C ASN A 629 -16.66 -4.14 -8.08
N ALA A 630 -15.40 -4.31 -7.61
CA ALA A 630 -14.70 -3.27 -6.89
C ALA A 630 -14.07 -2.21 -7.82
N THR A 631 -13.68 -1.08 -7.22
CA THR A 631 -12.93 -0.03 -7.88
C THR A 631 -11.58 -0.57 -8.37
N ARG A 632 -11.20 -0.22 -9.60
CA ARG A 632 -9.97 -0.64 -10.26
C ARG A 632 -8.95 0.49 -10.22
N LEU A 633 -7.67 0.15 -10.41
CA LEU A 633 -6.65 1.13 -10.73
C LEU A 633 -7.04 1.97 -11.96
N LYS A 634 -6.37 3.08 -12.17
CA LYS A 634 -6.57 3.97 -13.31
C LYS A 634 -5.25 4.25 -14.02
N LEU A 635 -5.28 4.18 -15.33
CA LEU A 635 -4.30 4.80 -16.20
C LEU A 635 -5.02 5.93 -16.95
N TYR A 636 -4.56 7.12 -16.70
CA TYR A 636 -5.09 8.34 -17.29
C TYR A 636 -4.09 8.87 -18.33
N ARG A 637 -4.46 8.84 -19.60
CA ARG A 637 -3.67 9.44 -20.68
C ARG A 637 -3.83 10.94 -20.66
N ASN A 638 -2.73 11.66 -20.71
CA ASN A 638 -2.73 13.11 -20.82
C ASN A 638 -3.21 13.55 -22.22
N ALA A 639 -4.19 14.43 -22.30
CA ALA A 639 -4.74 14.90 -23.56
C ALA A 639 -3.97 16.11 -24.15
N GLY A 640 -2.95 16.62 -23.43
CA GLY A 640 -2.14 17.77 -23.84
C GLY A 640 -2.84 19.14 -23.75
N ASP A 641 -4.00 19.18 -23.12
CA ASP A 641 -4.81 20.40 -22.93
C ASP A 641 -5.13 20.68 -21.45
N GLY A 642 -4.39 20.04 -20.54
CA GLY A 642 -4.58 20.11 -19.09
C GLY A 642 -5.64 19.14 -18.55
N THR A 643 -6.17 18.24 -19.39
CA THR A 643 -7.13 17.19 -19.02
C THR A 643 -6.56 15.80 -19.31
N PHE A 644 -7.20 14.79 -18.73
CA PHE A 644 -6.82 13.39 -18.88
C PHE A 644 -8.00 12.52 -19.31
N LEU A 645 -7.69 11.46 -20.04
CA LEU A 645 -8.64 10.44 -20.49
C LEU A 645 -8.38 9.11 -19.77
N ASP A 646 -9.39 8.51 -19.19
CA ASP A 646 -9.31 7.16 -18.59
C ASP A 646 -9.21 6.10 -19.69
N VAL A 647 -8.02 5.54 -19.89
CA VAL A 647 -7.73 4.50 -20.89
C VAL A 647 -7.53 3.11 -20.27
N THR A 648 -7.86 2.94 -18.98
CA THR A 648 -7.63 1.72 -18.20
C THR A 648 -8.14 0.46 -18.88
N ALA A 649 -9.42 0.47 -19.31
CA ALA A 649 -10.04 -0.71 -19.94
C ALA A 649 -9.53 -0.96 -21.36
N GLU A 650 -9.24 0.10 -22.10
CA GLU A 650 -8.69 0.03 -23.45
C GLU A 650 -7.33 -0.65 -23.48
N LEU A 651 -6.53 -0.41 -22.44
CA LEU A 651 -5.18 -0.96 -22.31
C LEU A 651 -5.10 -2.31 -21.56
N GLY A 652 -6.23 -2.93 -21.22
CA GLY A 652 -6.27 -4.25 -20.58
C GLY A 652 -5.98 -4.25 -19.07
N LEU A 653 -6.09 -3.08 -18.39
CA LEU A 653 -5.80 -2.91 -16.97
C LEU A 653 -7.06 -2.99 -16.08
N ASP A 654 -8.14 -3.60 -16.55
CA ASP A 654 -9.45 -3.60 -15.89
C ASP A 654 -9.64 -4.70 -14.84
N LYS A 655 -8.55 -5.28 -14.32
CA LYS A 655 -8.53 -6.24 -13.20
C LYS A 655 -8.39 -5.52 -11.85
N VAL A 656 -8.70 -6.21 -10.76
CA VAL A 656 -8.45 -5.76 -9.38
C VAL A 656 -7.20 -6.46 -8.86
N TYR A 657 -6.15 -5.70 -8.54
CA TYR A 657 -4.83 -6.23 -8.19
C TYR A 657 -4.45 -6.11 -6.71
N MET A 658 -5.08 -5.24 -5.94
CA MET A 658 -4.71 -4.92 -4.54
C MET A 658 -3.24 -4.46 -4.38
N PRO A 659 -2.73 -3.50 -5.14
CA PRO A 659 -1.32 -3.11 -5.05
C PRO A 659 -1.04 -2.30 -3.78
N MET A 660 -0.04 -2.73 -2.99
CA MET A 660 0.51 -1.99 -1.86
C MET A 660 1.75 -1.19 -2.23
N GLY A 661 2.57 -1.72 -3.13
CA GLY A 661 3.69 -1.03 -3.73
C GLY A 661 3.71 -1.27 -5.22
N ALA A 662 4.36 -0.38 -5.95
CA ALA A 662 4.44 -0.51 -7.39
C ALA A 662 5.51 0.42 -7.96
N ASN A 663 6.12 0.01 -9.06
CA ASN A 663 7.07 0.82 -9.81
C ASN A 663 7.07 0.41 -11.28
N PHE A 664 7.79 1.16 -12.10
CA PHE A 664 7.92 0.94 -13.53
C PHE A 664 9.39 0.86 -13.98
N GLY A 665 9.62 0.15 -15.07
CA GLY A 665 10.91 -0.02 -15.73
C GLY A 665 10.69 -0.54 -17.14
N ASP A 666 11.75 -0.80 -17.89
CA ASP A 666 11.72 -1.30 -19.27
C ASP A 666 12.40 -2.68 -19.27
N ILE A 667 11.61 -3.76 -19.05
CA ILE A 667 12.16 -5.11 -18.83
C ILE A 667 12.77 -5.74 -20.08
N ASP A 668 12.34 -5.33 -21.25
CA ASP A 668 12.81 -5.90 -22.52
C ASP A 668 13.53 -4.89 -23.41
N ASN A 669 13.85 -3.72 -22.87
CA ASN A 669 14.57 -2.66 -23.57
C ASN A 669 13.90 -2.20 -24.89
N ASP A 670 12.56 -2.30 -24.97
CA ASP A 670 11.85 -1.88 -26.19
C ASP A 670 11.56 -0.36 -26.23
N GLY A 671 11.79 0.34 -25.11
CA GLY A 671 11.60 1.78 -24.95
C GLY A 671 10.22 2.16 -24.41
N PHE A 672 9.35 1.19 -24.08
CA PHE A 672 8.09 1.42 -23.40
C PHE A 672 8.19 0.91 -21.94
N LEU A 673 7.57 1.63 -21.04
CA LEU A 673 7.70 1.35 -19.60
C LEU A 673 6.71 0.29 -19.16
N ASP A 674 7.20 -0.78 -18.54
CA ASP A 674 6.46 -1.88 -17.92
C ASP A 674 6.17 -1.59 -16.46
N ILE A 675 5.28 -2.36 -15.83
CA ILE A 675 4.84 -2.12 -14.45
C ILE A 675 4.99 -3.40 -13.62
N TYR A 676 5.57 -3.28 -12.43
CA TYR A 676 5.51 -4.32 -11.41
C TYR A 676 4.67 -3.85 -10.22
N LEU A 677 3.69 -4.67 -9.82
CA LEU A 677 2.77 -4.42 -8.71
C LEU A 677 3.07 -5.40 -7.58
N GLY A 678 3.47 -4.87 -6.43
CA GLY A 678 3.50 -5.60 -5.18
C GLY A 678 2.10 -5.67 -4.58
N THR A 679 1.51 -6.87 -4.48
CA THR A 679 0.09 -7.06 -4.15
C THR A 679 -0.13 -7.62 -2.75
N GLY A 680 -1.35 -7.51 -2.25
CA GLY A 680 -1.81 -8.15 -1.02
C GLY A 680 -2.35 -7.17 0.02
N ASN A 681 -2.68 -7.70 1.19
CA ASN A 681 -3.03 -6.95 2.39
C ASN A 681 -2.43 -7.64 3.63
N PRO A 682 -2.44 -7.05 4.83
CA PRO A 682 -1.80 -7.64 6.01
C PRO A 682 -2.29 -9.04 6.40
N SER A 683 -3.50 -9.45 6.02
CA SER A 683 -4.06 -10.75 6.40
C SER A 683 -3.22 -11.93 5.88
N TYR A 684 -3.09 -12.96 6.69
CA TYR A 684 -2.49 -14.25 6.26
C TYR A 684 -3.27 -14.94 5.14
N ALA A 685 -4.53 -14.59 4.93
CA ALA A 685 -5.34 -15.08 3.82
C ALA A 685 -4.95 -14.43 2.47
N SER A 686 -4.23 -13.30 2.50
CA SER A 686 -3.87 -12.56 1.30
C SER A 686 -2.62 -13.13 0.63
N LEU A 687 -2.79 -14.27 0.00
CA LEU A 687 -1.78 -14.95 -0.80
C LEU A 687 -2.11 -14.75 -2.29
N LEU A 688 -1.85 -13.55 -2.79
CA LEU A 688 -2.06 -13.19 -4.20
C LEU A 688 -0.71 -13.06 -4.92
N PRO A 689 -0.63 -13.38 -6.23
CA PRO A 689 0.60 -13.16 -6.97
C PRO A 689 0.91 -11.67 -7.09
N ASN A 690 2.16 -11.28 -6.88
CA ASN A 690 2.68 -10.02 -7.37
C ASN A 690 2.63 -10.03 -8.90
N VAL A 691 2.45 -8.89 -9.55
CA VAL A 691 2.06 -8.87 -10.96
C VAL A 691 3.05 -8.08 -11.79
N LEU A 692 3.56 -8.69 -12.87
CA LEU A 692 4.35 -8.03 -13.89
C LEU A 692 3.51 -7.82 -15.15
N LEU A 693 3.37 -6.56 -15.54
CA LEU A 693 2.60 -6.11 -16.69
C LEU A 693 3.55 -5.54 -17.75
N ARG A 694 3.68 -6.22 -18.87
CA ARG A 694 4.46 -5.74 -20.01
C ARG A 694 3.67 -4.74 -20.84
N ASN A 695 4.26 -3.60 -21.15
CA ASN A 695 3.70 -2.61 -22.06
C ASN A 695 3.98 -3.00 -23.53
N LYS A 696 2.96 -3.14 -24.31
CA LYS A 696 3.07 -3.51 -25.71
C LYS A 696 2.92 -2.30 -26.62
N ASP A 697 4.03 -1.68 -27.00
CA ASP A 697 4.10 -0.53 -27.92
C ASP A 697 3.22 0.67 -27.50
N GLY A 698 2.95 0.89 -26.22
CA GLY A 698 2.01 1.90 -25.71
C GLY A 698 0.53 1.64 -26.03
N LYS A 699 0.16 0.40 -26.43
CA LYS A 699 -1.21 0.08 -26.90
C LYS A 699 -1.95 -0.91 -26.02
N ALA A 700 -1.27 -1.65 -25.17
CA ALA A 700 -1.84 -2.59 -24.23
C ALA A 700 -0.83 -2.95 -23.15
N PHE A 701 -1.34 -3.33 -21.96
CA PHE A 701 -0.55 -4.01 -20.95
C PHE A 701 -0.93 -5.48 -20.90
N VAL A 702 0.07 -6.35 -20.93
CA VAL A 702 -0.10 -7.81 -20.94
C VAL A 702 0.46 -8.38 -19.64
N ASP A 703 -0.33 -9.23 -18.97
CA ASP A 703 0.07 -9.92 -17.75
C ASP A 703 1.06 -11.06 -18.08
N VAL A 704 2.33 -10.83 -17.78
CA VAL A 704 3.44 -11.77 -18.02
C VAL A 704 3.96 -12.42 -16.72
N THR A 705 3.20 -12.27 -15.63
CA THR A 705 3.55 -12.77 -14.30
C THR A 705 3.92 -14.25 -14.26
N ALA A 706 3.13 -15.08 -14.95
CA ALA A 706 3.35 -16.51 -14.93
C ALA A 706 4.56 -16.94 -15.77
N SER A 707 4.79 -16.32 -16.93
CA SER A 707 5.96 -16.64 -17.79
C SER A 707 7.26 -16.14 -17.17
N SER A 708 7.25 -14.94 -16.59
CA SER A 708 8.42 -14.38 -15.90
C SER A 708 8.75 -15.10 -14.58
N ARG A 709 7.78 -15.77 -13.95
CA ARG A 709 7.87 -16.38 -12.62
C ARG A 709 8.17 -15.39 -11.50
N THR A 710 7.76 -14.13 -11.66
CA THR A 710 7.88 -13.10 -10.63
C THR A 710 6.66 -13.01 -9.71
N GLY A 711 5.68 -13.87 -9.89
CA GLY A 711 4.40 -13.91 -9.19
C GLY A 711 4.47 -14.52 -7.78
N GLU A 712 5.37 -14.04 -6.94
CA GLU A 712 5.46 -14.44 -5.53
C GLU A 712 4.10 -14.26 -4.83
N LEU A 713 3.64 -15.30 -4.09
CA LEU A 713 2.33 -15.32 -3.42
C LEU A 713 2.33 -14.66 -2.03
N HIS A 714 3.21 -13.73 -1.80
CA HIS A 714 3.32 -12.98 -0.56
C HIS A 714 3.19 -11.48 -0.82
N LYS A 715 2.98 -10.72 0.24
CA LYS A 715 2.74 -9.28 0.17
C LYS A 715 3.96 -8.56 -0.36
N GLY A 716 3.84 -7.93 -1.53
CA GLY A 716 4.89 -7.11 -2.12
C GLY A 716 4.72 -5.63 -1.77
N HIS A 717 5.81 -4.94 -1.46
CA HIS A 717 5.80 -3.53 -1.10
C HIS A 717 6.79 -2.74 -1.93
N GLY A 718 8.01 -2.47 -1.44
CA GLY A 718 9.00 -1.70 -2.16
C GLY A 718 9.43 -2.39 -3.46
N VAL A 719 9.45 -1.66 -4.57
CA VAL A 719 9.88 -2.15 -5.88
C VAL A 719 10.84 -1.15 -6.51
N ALA A 720 11.97 -1.63 -7.03
CA ALA A 720 12.90 -0.85 -7.84
C ALA A 720 13.35 -1.64 -9.07
N PHE A 721 13.53 -0.94 -10.19
CA PHE A 721 14.12 -1.46 -11.41
C PHE A 721 15.53 -0.87 -11.56
N ALA A 722 16.53 -1.71 -11.74
CA ALA A 722 17.90 -1.24 -11.91
C ALA A 722 18.76 -2.31 -12.60
N ASP A 723 19.63 -1.90 -13.50
CA ASP A 723 20.66 -2.74 -14.06
C ASP A 723 21.82 -2.85 -13.05
N LEU A 724 21.73 -3.84 -12.17
CA LEU A 724 22.62 -4.02 -11.03
C LEU A 724 23.96 -4.67 -11.38
N ASP A 725 24.01 -5.39 -12.48
CA ASP A 725 25.18 -6.11 -12.96
C ASP A 725 25.81 -5.50 -14.21
N ASN A 726 25.27 -4.40 -14.70
CA ASN A 726 25.72 -3.64 -15.85
C ASN A 726 25.75 -4.45 -17.17
N ASP A 727 24.86 -5.40 -17.35
CA ASP A 727 24.71 -6.14 -18.61
C ASP A 727 23.74 -5.43 -19.59
N GLY A 728 23.00 -4.44 -19.10
CA GLY A 728 22.10 -3.60 -19.84
C GLY A 728 20.64 -3.97 -19.78
N ASP A 729 20.31 -4.99 -19.04
CA ASP A 729 18.92 -5.37 -18.74
C ASP A 729 18.59 -4.97 -17.29
N GLN A 730 17.36 -4.54 -17.01
CA GLN A 730 16.98 -4.10 -15.66
C GLN A 730 16.47 -5.28 -14.83
N GLU A 731 17.10 -5.51 -13.67
CA GLU A 731 16.57 -6.39 -12.62
C GLU A 731 15.39 -5.75 -11.90
N ILE A 732 14.57 -6.60 -11.25
CA ILE A 732 13.54 -6.18 -10.33
C ILE A 732 13.98 -6.51 -8.90
N VAL A 733 14.14 -5.48 -8.07
CA VAL A 733 14.32 -5.62 -6.63
C VAL A 733 12.97 -5.41 -5.98
N ALA A 734 12.47 -6.43 -5.26
CA ALA A 734 11.15 -6.37 -4.63
C ALA A 734 11.24 -6.76 -3.15
N GLU A 735 10.79 -5.86 -2.27
CA GLU A 735 10.63 -6.17 -0.87
C GLU A 735 9.32 -6.94 -0.67
N ILE A 736 9.48 -8.15 -0.17
CA ILE A 736 8.39 -9.09 0.09
C ILE A 736 8.26 -9.26 1.61
N GLY A 737 7.05 -9.24 2.11
CA GLY A 737 6.76 -9.43 3.52
C GLY A 737 5.44 -8.79 3.92
N GLY A 738 4.81 -9.32 4.96
CA GLY A 738 3.61 -8.73 5.55
C GLY A 738 3.95 -7.64 6.57
N ALA A 739 2.92 -7.13 7.23
CA ALA A 739 3.05 -6.05 8.20
C ALA A 739 3.47 -6.50 9.60
N THR A 740 3.70 -7.81 9.81
CA THR A 740 3.99 -8.36 11.15
C THR A 740 5.24 -9.25 11.12
N PRO A 741 5.98 -9.34 12.24
CA PRO A 741 7.14 -10.24 12.33
C PRO A 741 6.84 -11.71 11.98
N GLY A 742 5.58 -12.15 12.18
CA GLY A 742 5.13 -13.49 11.82
C GLY A 742 4.91 -13.72 10.33
N ASP A 743 4.99 -12.67 9.52
CA ASP A 743 4.81 -12.69 8.06
C ASP A 743 6.01 -12.06 7.33
N SER A 744 7.19 -12.11 7.94
CA SER A 744 8.44 -11.62 7.34
C SER A 744 8.91 -12.53 6.22
N HIS A 745 9.44 -11.96 5.14
CA HIS A 745 9.96 -12.69 3.98
C HIS A 745 11.30 -12.14 3.52
N PRO A 746 12.09 -12.92 2.76
CA PRO A 746 13.32 -12.44 2.15
C PRO A 746 13.06 -11.43 1.03
N LEU A 747 13.95 -10.45 0.92
CA LEU A 747 14.07 -9.60 -0.26
C LEU A 747 14.25 -10.46 -1.53
N ARG A 748 13.66 -10.03 -2.64
CA ARG A 748 13.83 -10.65 -3.95
C ARG A 748 14.71 -9.78 -4.84
N LEU A 749 15.57 -10.44 -5.59
CA LEU A 749 16.31 -9.88 -6.71
C LEU A 749 16.06 -10.78 -7.92
N PHE A 750 15.16 -10.37 -8.77
CA PHE A 750 14.81 -11.08 -9.98
C PHE A 750 15.76 -10.66 -11.10
N GLU A 751 16.73 -11.52 -11.43
CA GLU A 751 17.67 -11.36 -12.55
C GLU A 751 16.91 -11.44 -13.87
N ASN A 752 17.07 -10.44 -14.71
CA ASN A 752 16.44 -10.36 -16.03
C ASN A 752 17.10 -11.37 -16.99
N PRO A 753 16.36 -12.17 -17.74
CA PRO A 753 16.95 -13.14 -18.69
C PRO A 753 17.59 -12.49 -19.91
N GLY A 754 17.35 -11.18 -20.15
CA GLY A 754 17.80 -10.44 -21.33
C GLY A 754 16.98 -10.72 -22.59
N HIS A 755 16.76 -9.68 -23.38
CA HIS A 755 15.92 -9.74 -24.60
C HIS A 755 16.70 -9.36 -25.86
N GLY A 756 17.97 -8.98 -25.71
CA GLY A 756 18.87 -8.65 -26.82
C GLY A 756 18.51 -7.38 -27.58
N ASN A 757 17.73 -6.49 -26.98
CA ASN A 757 17.51 -5.13 -27.46
C ASN A 757 18.64 -4.21 -27.02
N ASP A 758 18.80 -3.09 -27.74
CA ASP A 758 19.78 -2.08 -27.40
C ASP A 758 19.27 -1.13 -26.30
N TRP A 759 20.18 -0.49 -25.59
CA TRP A 759 19.90 0.43 -24.51
C TRP A 759 20.91 1.60 -24.45
N ILE A 760 20.60 2.60 -23.65
CA ILE A 760 21.54 3.63 -23.18
C ILE A 760 21.18 4.02 -21.75
N ARG A 761 22.18 4.30 -20.92
CA ARG A 761 21.96 4.85 -19.57
C ARG A 761 22.51 6.27 -19.51
N LEU A 762 21.68 7.20 -19.04
CA LEU A 762 22.01 8.62 -18.95
C LEU A 762 22.09 9.05 -17.47
N ARG A 763 23.27 9.46 -17.05
CA ARG A 763 23.50 10.17 -15.80
C ARG A 763 23.46 11.67 -16.10
N LEU A 764 22.42 12.36 -15.67
CA LEU A 764 22.30 13.81 -15.82
C LEU A 764 22.84 14.50 -14.55
N VAL A 765 23.57 15.60 -14.74
CA VAL A 765 24.14 16.40 -13.65
C VAL A 765 23.73 17.86 -13.81
N GLY A 766 22.86 18.35 -12.94
CA GLY A 766 22.46 19.75 -12.92
C GLY A 766 23.60 20.68 -12.50
N VAL A 767 23.60 21.89 -13.03
CA VAL A 767 24.51 22.99 -12.70
C VAL A 767 23.74 24.20 -12.19
N LYS A 768 22.63 24.56 -12.84
CA LYS A 768 21.64 25.52 -12.38
C LYS A 768 20.41 24.78 -11.84
N THR A 769 19.98 23.76 -12.56
CA THR A 769 19.03 22.77 -12.07
C THR A 769 19.64 22.04 -10.90
N ASN A 770 18.81 21.53 -9.97
CA ASN A 770 19.27 20.71 -8.85
C ASN A 770 20.26 19.64 -9.36
N ARG A 771 21.25 19.32 -8.55
CA ARG A 771 22.37 18.49 -9.01
C ARG A 771 21.95 17.08 -9.41
N ALA A 772 20.91 16.55 -8.82
CA ALA A 772 20.30 15.26 -9.17
C ALA A 772 19.53 15.29 -10.50
N ALA A 773 19.36 16.47 -11.11
CA ALA A 773 18.62 16.72 -12.35
C ALA A 773 17.12 16.33 -12.26
N ILE A 774 16.55 16.18 -11.07
CA ILE A 774 15.10 15.90 -10.91
C ILE A 774 14.29 17.00 -11.59
N GLY A 775 13.32 16.59 -12.42
CA GLY A 775 12.51 17.49 -13.27
C GLY A 775 13.06 17.68 -14.70
N ALA A 776 14.28 17.25 -14.99
CA ALA A 776 14.80 17.30 -16.36
C ALA A 776 14.05 16.33 -17.27
N ARG A 777 13.71 16.79 -18.48
CA ARG A 777 12.99 15.99 -19.48
C ARG A 777 13.93 15.58 -20.61
N ILE A 778 13.90 14.31 -20.96
CA ILE A 778 14.73 13.69 -21.98
C ILE A 778 13.86 13.29 -23.16
N ARG A 779 14.23 13.72 -24.35
CA ARG A 779 13.71 13.22 -25.62
C ARG A 779 14.86 12.56 -26.39
N LEU A 780 14.82 11.25 -26.52
CA LEU A 780 15.80 10.46 -27.24
C LEU A 780 15.20 10.03 -28.58
N THR A 781 15.85 10.33 -29.69
CA THR A 781 15.42 9.94 -31.04
C THR A 781 16.30 8.81 -31.54
N VAL A 782 15.69 7.67 -31.84
CA VAL A 782 16.35 6.53 -32.50
C VAL A 782 15.89 6.36 -33.93
N GLU A 783 16.75 5.76 -34.75
CA GLU A 783 16.45 5.36 -36.12
C GLU A 783 16.64 3.83 -36.26
N ASN A 784 15.69 3.16 -36.87
CA ASN A 784 15.78 1.73 -37.16
C ASN A 784 16.54 1.46 -38.46
N GLU A 785 16.76 0.17 -38.79
CA GLU A 785 17.49 -0.22 -40.02
C GLU A 785 16.81 0.23 -41.33
N GLU A 786 15.48 0.52 -41.27
CA GLU A 786 14.69 0.98 -42.40
C GLU A 786 14.70 2.51 -42.54
N GLY A 787 15.44 3.23 -41.69
CA GLY A 787 15.55 4.68 -41.68
C GLY A 787 14.34 5.41 -41.07
N ARG A 788 13.45 4.70 -40.38
CA ARG A 788 12.34 5.32 -39.66
C ARG A 788 12.78 5.73 -38.27
N THR A 789 12.38 6.92 -37.87
CA THR A 789 12.71 7.44 -36.54
C THR A 789 11.52 7.34 -35.59
N ARG A 790 11.83 7.12 -34.29
CA ARG A 790 10.86 7.28 -33.19
C ARG A 790 11.50 8.05 -32.04
N ALA A 791 10.69 8.75 -31.26
CA ALA A 791 11.12 9.36 -30.01
C ALA A 791 10.80 8.48 -28.83
N ILE A 792 11.64 8.55 -27.79
CA ILE A 792 11.44 7.94 -26.49
C ILE A 792 11.58 9.06 -25.47
N HIS A 793 10.64 9.16 -24.57
CA HIS A 793 10.56 10.24 -23.59
C HIS A 793 10.76 9.73 -22.17
N ARG A 794 11.53 10.47 -21.36
CA ARG A 794 11.74 10.19 -19.92
C ARG A 794 11.78 11.50 -19.14
N VAL A 795 11.40 11.41 -17.89
CA VAL A 795 11.54 12.50 -16.92
C VAL A 795 12.33 11.99 -15.73
N VAL A 796 13.34 12.73 -15.29
CA VAL A 796 14.08 12.39 -14.06
C VAL A 796 13.19 12.68 -12.86
N GLY A 797 12.84 11.66 -12.11
CA GLY A 797 11.94 11.74 -10.96
C GLY A 797 12.55 11.19 -9.68
N SER A 798 11.91 11.49 -8.55
CA SER A 798 12.34 11.02 -7.22
C SER A 798 11.90 9.59 -6.89
N GLY A 799 11.38 8.84 -7.86
CA GLY A 799 10.99 7.45 -7.71
C GLY A 799 9.48 7.22 -7.66
N GLY A 800 9.09 5.95 -7.53
CA GLY A 800 7.71 5.49 -7.43
C GLY A 800 7.17 5.49 -5.99
N SER A 801 6.05 4.83 -5.81
CA SER A 801 5.45 4.63 -4.48
C SER A 801 5.93 3.32 -3.86
N PHE A 802 6.48 3.39 -2.65
CA PHE A 802 7.08 2.30 -1.87
C PHE A 802 8.36 1.71 -2.45
N GLY A 803 9.03 2.44 -3.31
CA GLY A 803 10.32 2.09 -3.86
C GLY A 803 10.78 3.13 -4.86
N ALA A 804 12.08 3.22 -5.08
CA ALA A 804 12.64 4.13 -6.03
C ALA A 804 13.79 3.49 -6.81
N SER A 805 13.69 3.60 -8.13
CA SER A 805 14.73 3.25 -9.08
C SER A 805 15.85 4.29 -9.09
N PRO A 806 17.05 3.99 -9.64
CA PRO A 806 18.13 4.96 -9.73
C PRO A 806 17.73 6.24 -10.47
N LEU A 807 18.31 7.36 -10.07
CA LEU A 807 18.15 8.63 -10.79
C LEU A 807 18.85 8.63 -12.15
N GLU A 808 19.82 7.75 -12.38
CA GLU A 808 20.34 7.46 -13.72
C GLU A 808 19.23 6.84 -14.57
N GLN A 809 18.93 7.45 -15.72
CA GLN A 809 17.84 7.02 -16.58
C GLN A 809 18.29 5.89 -17.51
N HIS A 810 17.77 4.70 -17.31
CA HIS A 810 17.88 3.57 -18.22
C HIS A 810 16.84 3.70 -19.33
N ILE A 811 17.24 3.62 -20.58
CA ILE A 811 16.36 3.82 -21.75
C ILE A 811 16.61 2.70 -22.75
N GLY A 812 15.64 1.82 -22.91
CA GLY A 812 15.62 0.81 -23.95
C GLY A 812 15.42 1.45 -25.32
N LEU A 813 16.11 0.94 -26.31
CA LEU A 813 16.13 1.48 -27.67
C LEU A 813 15.44 0.56 -28.68
N GLY A 814 15.06 -0.65 -28.24
CA GLY A 814 14.66 -1.72 -29.14
C GLY A 814 15.80 -2.13 -30.07
N ARG A 815 15.47 -2.71 -31.19
CA ARG A 815 16.43 -2.99 -32.26
C ARG A 815 16.66 -1.74 -33.12
N SER A 816 17.53 -0.85 -32.67
CA SER A 816 17.81 0.41 -33.34
C SER A 816 19.11 0.36 -34.10
N ALA A 817 19.17 0.99 -35.30
CA ALA A 817 20.38 1.17 -36.06
C ALA A 817 21.31 2.16 -35.35
N ARG A 818 20.77 3.29 -34.90
CA ARG A 818 21.54 4.35 -34.21
C ARG A 818 20.70 5.26 -33.35
N ILE A 819 21.33 5.92 -32.41
CA ILE A 819 20.79 7.09 -31.72
C ILE A 819 21.03 8.31 -32.62
N VAL A 820 19.96 9.03 -33.00
CA VAL A 820 20.04 10.23 -33.83
C VAL A 820 20.49 11.41 -32.98
N GLU A 821 19.81 11.61 -31.85
CA GLU A 821 20.08 12.67 -30.88
C GLU A 821 19.41 12.40 -29.54
N VAL A 822 19.94 13.03 -28.49
CA VAL A 822 19.29 13.21 -27.18
C VAL A 822 19.09 14.71 -26.98
N GLU A 823 17.85 15.14 -26.79
CA GLU A 823 17.52 16.48 -26.36
C GLU A 823 17.13 16.44 -24.86
N ILE A 824 17.75 17.30 -24.05
CA ILE A 824 17.47 17.43 -22.63
C ILE A 824 16.94 18.84 -22.39
N TRP A 825 15.73 18.94 -21.85
CA TRP A 825 15.23 20.20 -21.32
C TRP A 825 15.55 20.30 -19.84
N TRP A 826 16.20 21.38 -19.43
CA TRP A 826 16.62 21.68 -18.07
C TRP A 826 15.68 22.73 -17.48
N PRO A 827 14.90 22.43 -16.39
CA PRO A 827 13.83 23.30 -15.95
C PRO A 827 14.32 24.67 -15.47
N VAL A 828 15.34 24.73 -14.58
CA VAL A 828 15.81 25.99 -14.00
C VAL A 828 16.47 26.90 -15.00
N SER A 829 17.37 26.39 -15.85
CA SER A 829 18.00 27.20 -16.90
C SER A 829 17.09 27.46 -18.09
N ASN A 830 15.97 26.74 -18.17
CA ASN A 830 15.04 26.73 -19.32
C ASN A 830 15.77 26.54 -20.66
N THR A 831 16.77 25.66 -20.66
CA THR A 831 17.59 25.40 -21.84
C THR A 831 17.29 24.02 -22.43
N ARG A 832 17.35 23.93 -23.77
CA ARG A 832 17.30 22.66 -24.50
C ARG A 832 18.71 22.33 -24.97
N GLN A 833 19.29 21.30 -24.37
CA GLN A 833 20.64 20.82 -24.68
C GLN A 833 20.55 19.64 -25.63
N ARG A 834 21.21 19.72 -26.77
CA ARG A 834 21.22 18.65 -27.78
C ARG A 834 22.57 17.96 -27.78
N VAL A 835 22.56 16.65 -27.69
CA VAL A 835 23.74 15.78 -27.71
C VAL A 835 23.60 14.79 -28.86
N VAL A 836 24.62 14.70 -29.69
CA VAL A 836 24.67 13.84 -30.87
C VAL A 836 25.93 12.97 -30.84
N GLY A 837 25.95 11.92 -31.64
CA GLY A 837 27.11 11.01 -31.73
C GLY A 837 27.20 10.03 -30.57
N LEU A 838 26.10 9.80 -29.85
CA LEU A 838 26.01 8.79 -28.80
C LEU A 838 25.98 7.38 -29.40
N GLY A 839 26.78 6.49 -28.83
CA GLY A 839 26.69 5.06 -29.09
C GLY A 839 25.58 4.39 -28.30
N LYS A 840 25.21 3.18 -28.71
CA LYS A 840 24.29 2.29 -27.95
C LYS A 840 25.08 1.49 -26.92
N ASN A 841 24.37 0.86 -25.98
CA ASN A 841 24.89 -0.10 -25.02
C ASN A 841 26.04 0.47 -24.16
N GLN A 842 25.83 1.69 -23.66
CA GLN A 842 26.80 2.39 -22.81
C GLN A 842 26.12 3.30 -21.79
N THR A 843 26.87 3.66 -20.76
CA THR A 843 26.48 4.68 -19.79
C THR A 843 27.21 5.98 -20.10
N VAL A 844 26.50 7.09 -20.12
CA VAL A 844 27.11 8.41 -20.36
C VAL A 844 26.65 9.42 -19.30
N GLU A 845 27.58 10.32 -18.93
CA GLU A 845 27.27 11.47 -18.10
C GLU A 845 27.14 12.71 -18.97
N ILE A 846 26.06 13.46 -18.75
CA ILE A 846 25.78 14.72 -19.42
C ILE A 846 25.51 15.78 -18.36
N ALA A 847 26.46 16.73 -18.23
CA ALA A 847 26.26 17.88 -17.35
C ALA A 847 25.44 18.98 -18.06
N GLU A 848 24.62 19.67 -17.32
CA GLU A 848 23.87 20.83 -17.79
C GLU A 848 24.82 21.87 -18.40
N LEU A 849 24.47 22.46 -19.54
CA LEU A 849 25.27 23.43 -20.29
C LEU A 849 26.61 22.91 -20.88
N ALA A 850 26.98 21.65 -20.67
CA ALA A 850 28.17 21.08 -21.28
C ALA A 850 28.00 20.89 -22.78
N ARG A 851 29.10 21.02 -23.56
CA ARG A 851 29.08 20.82 -25.02
C ARG A 851 29.39 19.37 -25.42
N SER A 852 29.80 18.54 -24.49
CA SER A 852 30.18 17.15 -24.71
C SER A 852 29.66 16.29 -23.54
N TYR A 853 29.61 15.01 -23.76
CA TYR A 853 29.30 14.02 -22.73
C TYR A 853 30.58 13.27 -22.33
N THR A 854 30.53 12.54 -21.21
CA THR A 854 31.58 11.64 -20.75
C THR A 854 31.02 10.22 -20.76
N THR A 855 31.71 9.28 -21.41
CA THR A 855 31.37 7.85 -21.29
C THR A 855 31.87 7.32 -19.95
N LEU A 856 31.01 6.68 -19.20
CA LEU A 856 31.33 6.03 -17.94
C LEU A 856 31.57 4.55 -18.20
N GLU A 857 32.76 4.08 -17.89
CA GLU A 857 33.08 2.65 -18.03
C GLU A 857 32.33 1.87 -16.95
N ARG A 858 31.40 1.01 -17.38
CA ARG A 858 30.69 0.04 -16.54
C ARG A 858 31.02 -1.34 -17.10
N ARG A 859 31.45 -2.27 -16.22
CA ARG A 859 31.80 -3.62 -16.67
C ARG A 859 30.68 -4.55 -16.25
N PRO A 860 30.14 -5.37 -17.14
CA PRO A 860 29.21 -6.41 -16.78
C PRO A 860 29.81 -7.37 -15.74
N ILE A 861 28.99 -7.72 -14.79
CA ILE A 861 29.29 -8.69 -13.72
C ILE A 861 28.20 -9.77 -13.74
N THR A 862 28.38 -10.86 -13.01
CA THR A 862 27.34 -11.89 -12.89
C THR A 862 26.83 -11.91 -11.46
N LEU A 863 25.56 -11.68 -11.27
CA LEU A 863 24.92 -11.70 -9.97
C LEU A 863 25.05 -13.08 -9.29
N GLY A 864 25.35 -13.06 -7.98
CA GLY A 864 25.57 -14.28 -7.21
C GLY A 864 26.83 -15.08 -7.58
N GLY A 865 27.74 -14.53 -8.39
CA GLY A 865 29.04 -15.14 -8.72
C GLY A 865 28.94 -16.45 -9.52
N ARG A 866 27.78 -16.80 -10.08
CA ARG A 866 27.64 -17.98 -10.94
C ARG A 866 28.04 -17.63 -12.37
N LYS A 867 29.10 -18.28 -12.88
CA LYS A 867 29.27 -18.36 -14.33
C LYS A 867 28.05 -19.09 -14.91
N ALA A 868 27.44 -18.50 -15.93
CA ALA A 868 26.44 -19.19 -16.71
C ALA A 868 26.98 -20.58 -17.09
N ALA A 869 26.21 -21.65 -16.80
CA ALA A 869 26.52 -22.96 -17.35
C ALA A 869 26.42 -22.85 -18.87
N PRO A 870 27.42 -23.41 -19.64
CA PRO A 870 27.48 -23.27 -21.07
C PRO A 870 26.25 -23.87 -21.78
#